data_bf82173fd159ec6608fdcdc608ff9cdd
#
_entry.id   bf82173fd159ec6608fdcdc608ff9cdd
#
_cell.length_a   1.000
_cell.length_b   1.000
_cell.length_c   1.000
_cell.angle_alpha   90.00
_cell.angle_beta   90.00
_cell.angle_gamma   90.00
#
_symmetry.space_group_name_H-M   'P 1'
#
loop_
_entity.id
_entity.type
_entity.pdbx_description
1 polymer ?
#
loop_
_entity_poly.entity_id
_entity_poly.type
_entity_poly.pdbx_seq_one_letter_code
_entity_poly.pdbx_strand_id
1 'polypeptide(L)'
;MELEQARKRAEELRVVIERNNRLYYDQDAPELEDFEYDALTRELKALEAEFPQLVTANSPTQKVGGTPSGRFAKVTHAVKMESLLDAFSYDELRDFDRRVREAGIEPEYVVEIKIDGLSCSLEYENGVLVRASTRGDGVVGEDVTANVKAIKRIPKTLKNAPEYLEVRGEVYMPHDAFQHLCAEQELQGAAPFKNPRNAAAGSLRQKDSKITGSRGLSIFVFNAQQVRGKELTSHAESLDYLKSLGLPVSPRYHIVHDIEDAIAEIEQIGQNRAALDFDMDGAVIKVNNFAQRELLGSTNKFPRWAIAFKYPPEVKETTLRSIEVGVGRTGVLTPTACFDPVFLAGTTVSRATLHNEDFIRQLGLCIGDTIQVRKAGDIIPEVIGVTRHEPDAQPYQMPEFCPSCGAPAVHLEDEAALRCVNPECPAQALRNIIHFASRDAMDIDGLGTMVATQLVDKGLVHSAADLYDLTIEQLLTLEKFKEKSANNLLQAIEASKQNNLDKLVFAFGIRNIGDKAAALLAEHFCSLQAIREATEEQIGEIDGFGGVMAQSVTEFFAKDGTTDLVHRLADAGVNMQWKGEPKGDRLAGKTLVVTGTLETLSRSEAEALIVKNGGKASGSVSKKTAYVVAGAAAGSKLTKAQALGVPVLTEAEFLAMIAEDKSQQ
;
A
#
# COMPACT_ATOMS: atom_id res chain seq x y z
N MET A 1 18.78 -36.54 7.37
CA MET A 1 17.71 -36.84 6.35
C MET A 1 18.35 -37.55 5.18
N GLU A 2 17.66 -38.46 4.45
CA GLU A 2 18.24 -39.03 3.22
C GLU A 2 18.19 -38.00 2.07
N LEU A 3 19.18 -38.04 1.17
CA LEU A 3 19.34 -37.05 0.09
C LEU A 3 18.07 -36.86 -0.77
N GLU A 4 17.34 -37.95 -1.07
CA GLU A 4 16.14 -37.88 -1.91
C GLU A 4 14.98 -37.17 -1.19
N GLN A 5 14.84 -37.37 0.13
CA GLN A 5 13.89 -36.65 0.96
C GLN A 5 14.28 -35.16 1.08
N ALA A 6 15.59 -34.88 1.24
CA ALA A 6 16.11 -33.52 1.28
C ALA A 6 15.84 -32.76 -0.05
N ARG A 7 16.01 -33.45 -1.20
CA ARG A 7 15.74 -32.92 -2.53
C ARG A 7 14.26 -32.51 -2.67
N LYS A 8 13.36 -33.45 -2.35
CA LYS A 8 11.91 -33.16 -2.42
C LYS A 8 11.52 -31.99 -1.53
N ARG A 9 12.02 -31.97 -0.30
CA ARG A 9 11.73 -30.87 0.64
C ARG A 9 12.29 -29.53 0.16
N ALA A 10 13.51 -29.51 -0.38
CA ALA A 10 14.10 -28.30 -0.96
C ALA A 10 13.30 -27.76 -2.16
N GLU A 11 12.76 -28.64 -3.02
CA GLU A 11 11.89 -28.23 -4.12
C GLU A 11 10.57 -27.63 -3.64
N GLU A 12 9.91 -28.25 -2.64
CA GLU A 12 8.72 -27.71 -2.00
C GLU A 12 8.97 -26.32 -1.41
N LEU A 13 10.05 -26.16 -0.64
CA LEU A 13 10.43 -24.88 -0.04
C LEU A 13 10.70 -23.80 -1.09
N ARG A 14 11.39 -24.12 -2.19
CA ARG A 14 11.64 -23.17 -3.27
C ARG A 14 10.35 -22.65 -3.88
N VAL A 15 9.40 -23.54 -4.17
CA VAL A 15 8.09 -23.14 -4.73
C VAL A 15 7.35 -22.19 -3.80
N VAL A 16 7.29 -22.51 -2.50
CA VAL A 16 6.61 -21.66 -1.49
C VAL A 16 7.32 -20.32 -1.34
N ILE A 17 8.64 -20.31 -1.21
CA ILE A 17 9.45 -19.09 -1.06
C ILE A 17 9.34 -18.20 -2.30
N GLU A 18 9.43 -18.77 -3.52
CA GLU A 18 9.30 -18.00 -4.77
C GLU A 18 7.89 -17.41 -4.96
N ARG A 19 6.84 -18.16 -4.57
CA ARG A 19 5.48 -17.63 -4.56
C ARG A 19 5.38 -16.43 -3.61
N ASN A 20 5.86 -16.57 -2.39
CA ASN A 20 5.80 -15.49 -1.41
C ASN A 20 6.71 -14.31 -1.77
N ASN A 21 7.85 -14.52 -2.41
CA ASN A 21 8.65 -13.44 -2.99
C ASN A 21 7.83 -12.59 -3.97
N ARG A 22 7.08 -13.22 -4.86
CA ARG A 22 6.22 -12.50 -5.82
C ARG A 22 5.10 -11.74 -5.13
N LEU A 23 4.43 -12.35 -4.16
CA LEU A 23 3.36 -11.71 -3.40
C LEU A 23 3.89 -10.52 -2.58
N TYR A 24 5.04 -10.69 -1.93
CA TYR A 24 5.64 -9.68 -1.07
C TYR A 24 6.27 -8.51 -1.85
N TYR A 25 7.17 -8.80 -2.80
CA TYR A 25 7.95 -7.76 -3.50
C TYR A 25 7.25 -7.18 -4.73
N ASP A 26 6.42 -7.97 -5.43
CA ASP A 26 5.84 -7.57 -6.71
C ASP A 26 4.37 -7.13 -6.58
N GLN A 27 3.63 -7.65 -5.59
CA GLN A 27 2.19 -7.44 -5.45
C GLN A 27 1.80 -6.69 -4.17
N ASP A 28 2.72 -6.45 -3.23
CA ASP A 28 2.48 -5.83 -1.90
C ASP A 28 1.37 -6.54 -1.08
N ALA A 29 1.16 -7.83 -1.33
CA ALA A 29 0.11 -8.65 -0.74
C ALA A 29 0.68 -9.97 -0.17
N PRO A 30 1.55 -9.93 0.87
CA PRO A 30 2.13 -11.12 1.47
C PRO A 30 1.07 -12.04 2.06
N GLU A 31 1.22 -13.34 1.84
CA GLU A 31 0.42 -14.39 2.51
C GLU A 31 1.08 -14.83 3.81
N LEU A 32 2.41 -14.85 3.88
CA LEU A 32 3.19 -15.21 5.06
C LEU A 32 3.68 -13.96 5.80
N GLU A 33 3.81 -14.08 7.10
CA GLU A 33 4.52 -13.11 7.93
C GLU A 33 6.04 -13.23 7.73
N ASP A 34 6.78 -12.14 7.99
CA ASP A 34 8.23 -12.09 7.75
C ASP A 34 8.98 -13.21 8.47
N PHE A 35 8.61 -13.54 9.73
CA PHE A 35 9.27 -14.60 10.48
C PHE A 35 8.96 -16.01 9.93
N GLU A 36 7.76 -16.25 9.37
CA GLU A 36 7.39 -17.52 8.72
C GLU A 36 8.18 -17.68 7.43
N TYR A 37 8.28 -16.62 6.64
CA TYR A 37 9.12 -16.58 5.45
C TYR A 37 10.60 -16.83 5.80
N ASP A 38 11.10 -16.18 6.85
CA ASP A 38 12.47 -16.36 7.34
C ASP A 38 12.72 -17.78 7.83
N ALA A 39 11.75 -18.42 8.49
CA ALA A 39 11.84 -19.82 8.93
C ALA A 39 11.97 -20.77 7.73
N LEU A 40 11.15 -20.63 6.68
CA LEU A 40 11.24 -21.41 5.44
C LEU A 40 12.57 -21.21 4.73
N THR A 41 13.04 -19.96 4.66
CA THR A 41 14.32 -19.62 4.04
C THR A 41 15.50 -20.23 4.82
N ARG A 42 15.42 -20.26 6.15
CA ARG A 42 16.42 -20.89 7.03
C ARG A 42 16.46 -22.40 6.83
N GLU A 43 15.28 -23.04 6.78
CA GLU A 43 15.18 -24.48 6.50
C GLU A 43 15.84 -24.83 5.15
N LEU A 44 15.56 -24.06 4.10
CA LEU A 44 16.19 -24.26 2.80
C LEU A 44 17.70 -24.07 2.84
N LYS A 45 18.21 -23.04 3.53
CA LYS A 45 19.66 -22.81 3.73
C LYS A 45 20.31 -23.97 4.46
N ALA A 46 19.67 -24.51 5.51
CA ALA A 46 20.19 -25.65 6.27
C ALA A 46 20.29 -26.91 5.39
N LEU A 47 19.26 -27.19 4.58
CA LEU A 47 19.27 -28.31 3.63
C LEU A 47 20.36 -28.14 2.57
N GLU A 48 20.56 -26.95 2.04
CA GLU A 48 21.59 -26.65 1.04
C GLU A 48 23.00 -26.69 1.65
N ALA A 49 23.18 -26.42 2.94
CA ALA A 49 24.44 -26.54 3.66
C ALA A 49 24.78 -28.04 3.94
N GLU A 50 23.79 -28.86 4.36
CA GLU A 50 23.95 -30.29 4.59
C GLU A 50 24.17 -31.06 3.29
N PHE A 51 23.51 -30.63 2.19
CA PHE A 51 23.58 -31.26 0.87
C PHE A 51 23.96 -30.23 -0.22
N PRO A 52 25.27 -29.89 -0.37
CA PRO A 52 25.71 -28.84 -1.31
C PRO A 52 25.31 -29.08 -2.78
N GLN A 53 25.05 -30.33 -3.18
CA GLN A 53 24.57 -30.71 -4.52
C GLN A 53 23.12 -30.26 -4.79
N LEU A 54 22.38 -29.84 -3.78
CA LEU A 54 21.03 -29.24 -3.93
C LEU A 54 21.09 -27.75 -4.29
N VAL A 55 22.23 -27.08 -4.08
CA VAL A 55 22.38 -25.67 -4.42
C VAL A 55 22.26 -25.46 -5.91
N THR A 56 21.32 -24.61 -6.34
CA THR A 56 21.15 -24.22 -7.74
C THR A 56 21.35 -22.72 -7.91
N ALA A 57 21.81 -22.28 -9.06
CA ALA A 57 21.98 -20.86 -9.37
C ALA A 57 20.65 -20.06 -9.28
N ASN A 58 19.51 -20.76 -9.39
CA ASN A 58 18.19 -20.18 -9.30
C ASN A 58 17.57 -20.27 -7.90
N SER A 59 18.22 -20.88 -6.92
CA SER A 59 17.69 -20.96 -5.55
C SER A 59 17.39 -19.57 -4.99
N PRO A 60 16.27 -19.37 -4.27
CA PRO A 60 15.98 -18.15 -3.55
C PRO A 60 17.07 -17.77 -2.54
N THR A 61 17.87 -18.72 -2.08
CA THR A 61 19.02 -18.47 -1.20
C THR A 61 20.18 -17.77 -1.91
N GLN A 62 20.25 -17.85 -3.24
CA GLN A 62 21.32 -17.30 -4.08
C GLN A 62 20.96 -15.98 -4.78
N LYS A 63 19.70 -15.58 -4.76
CA LYS A 63 19.18 -14.38 -5.45
C LYS A 63 18.52 -13.42 -4.49
N VAL A 64 18.59 -12.12 -4.83
CA VAL A 64 17.76 -11.08 -4.19
C VAL A 64 16.32 -11.23 -4.69
N GLY A 65 15.33 -11.18 -3.80
CA GLY A 65 13.92 -11.24 -4.16
C GLY A 65 13.44 -9.94 -4.80
N GLY A 66 12.43 -10.03 -5.66
CA GLY A 66 11.77 -8.93 -6.35
C GLY A 66 12.07 -8.90 -7.85
N THR A 67 11.07 -8.51 -8.64
CA THR A 67 11.18 -8.29 -10.09
C THR A 67 10.72 -6.89 -10.43
N PRO A 68 11.46 -6.10 -11.24
CA PRO A 68 11.00 -4.79 -11.67
C PRO A 68 9.69 -4.93 -12.44
N SER A 69 8.63 -4.27 -12.00
CA SER A 69 7.36 -4.27 -12.69
C SER A 69 7.47 -3.53 -14.04
N GLY A 70 6.57 -3.81 -14.98
CA GLY A 70 6.50 -3.05 -16.23
C GLY A 70 5.86 -1.67 -16.10
N ARG A 71 5.57 -1.21 -14.87
CA ARG A 71 4.80 0.03 -14.61
C ARG A 71 5.65 1.30 -14.64
N PHE A 72 6.95 1.19 -14.33
CA PHE A 72 7.92 2.28 -14.28
C PHE A 72 9.09 2.02 -15.24
N ALA A 73 9.82 3.08 -15.59
CA ALA A 73 11.06 2.94 -16.34
C ALA A 73 12.08 2.13 -15.52
N LYS A 74 12.87 1.32 -16.19
CA LYS A 74 13.90 0.51 -15.52
C LYS A 74 15.17 1.33 -15.35
N VAL A 75 15.79 1.20 -14.18
CA VAL A 75 17.09 1.82 -13.83
C VAL A 75 18.07 0.71 -13.48
N THR A 76 19.18 0.64 -14.20
CA THR A 76 20.29 -0.26 -13.82
C THR A 76 21.16 0.45 -12.79
N HIS A 77 21.37 -0.18 -11.63
CA HIS A 77 22.19 0.37 -10.56
C HIS A 77 23.68 0.32 -10.94
N ALA A 78 24.37 1.44 -10.74
CA ALA A 78 25.82 1.52 -10.95
C ALA A 78 26.58 0.62 -9.95
N VAL A 79 26.06 0.53 -8.73
CA VAL A 79 26.53 -0.37 -7.69
C VAL A 79 25.36 -1.25 -7.24
N LYS A 80 25.55 -2.56 -7.23
CA LYS A 80 24.51 -3.54 -6.88
C LYS A 80 23.91 -3.27 -5.51
N MET A 81 22.57 -3.37 -5.40
CA MET A 81 21.83 -3.26 -4.14
C MET A 81 21.71 -4.64 -3.49
N GLU A 82 22.69 -4.99 -2.67
CA GLU A 82 22.75 -6.28 -1.99
C GLU A 82 21.74 -6.34 -0.82
N SER A 83 21.31 -7.56 -0.49
CA SER A 83 20.59 -7.85 0.75
C SER A 83 21.58 -8.01 1.91
N LEU A 84 21.08 -8.21 3.13
CA LEU A 84 21.92 -8.56 4.28
C LEU A 84 21.75 -10.04 4.62
N LEU A 85 22.76 -10.61 5.26
CA LEU A 85 22.64 -11.90 5.94
C LEU A 85 21.90 -11.67 7.26
N ASP A 86 20.85 -12.45 7.50
CA ASP A 86 20.09 -12.38 8.75
C ASP A 86 20.71 -13.30 9.81
N ALA A 87 20.76 -12.81 11.05
CA ALA A 87 21.08 -13.54 12.27
C ALA A 87 19.89 -13.46 13.23
N PHE A 88 19.60 -14.56 13.93
CA PHE A 88 18.47 -14.70 14.87
C PHE A 88 18.93 -15.09 16.28
N SER A 89 20.24 -15.22 16.47
CA SER A 89 20.84 -15.49 17.77
C SER A 89 22.16 -14.72 17.93
N TYR A 90 22.55 -14.50 19.18
CA TYR A 90 23.83 -13.85 19.47
C TYR A 90 25.02 -14.73 19.08
N ASP A 91 24.86 -16.04 19.07
CA ASP A 91 25.90 -16.95 18.62
C ASP A 91 26.18 -16.81 17.11
N GLU A 92 25.14 -16.56 16.30
CA GLU A 92 25.32 -16.24 14.88
C GLU A 92 26.06 -14.91 14.66
N LEU A 93 25.90 -13.93 15.56
CA LEU A 93 26.69 -12.69 15.55
C LEU A 93 28.14 -12.94 15.93
N ARG A 94 28.41 -13.79 16.95
CA ARG A 94 29.77 -14.21 17.31
C ARG A 94 30.45 -14.97 16.17
N ASP A 95 29.69 -15.80 15.46
CA ASP A 95 30.19 -16.48 14.25
C ASP A 95 30.50 -15.50 13.12
N PHE A 96 29.74 -14.43 12.97
CA PHE A 96 30.06 -13.36 12.02
C PHE A 96 31.38 -12.67 12.40
N ASP A 97 31.54 -12.25 13.65
CA ASP A 97 32.79 -11.62 14.15
C ASP A 97 34.00 -12.57 13.95
N ARG A 98 33.85 -13.87 14.26
CA ARG A 98 34.90 -14.86 14.04
C ARG A 98 35.34 -14.89 12.58
N ARG A 99 34.40 -14.93 11.61
CA ARG A 99 34.73 -14.91 10.18
C ARG A 99 35.44 -13.63 9.73
N VAL A 100 35.07 -12.48 10.31
CA VAL A 100 35.75 -11.21 10.04
C VAL A 100 37.19 -11.24 10.55
N ARG A 101 37.42 -11.78 11.77
CA ARG A 101 38.76 -11.91 12.37
C ARG A 101 39.63 -12.96 11.67
N GLU A 102 39.04 -14.07 11.20
CA GLU A 102 39.74 -15.09 10.39
C GLU A 102 40.28 -14.52 9.06
N ALA A 103 39.69 -13.44 8.55
CA ALA A 103 40.21 -12.68 7.41
C ALA A 103 41.41 -11.76 7.77
N GLY A 104 41.89 -11.80 9.00
CA GLY A 104 43.03 -10.99 9.48
C GLY A 104 42.65 -9.55 9.84
N ILE A 105 41.37 -9.29 10.11
CA ILE A 105 40.83 -7.96 10.41
C ILE A 105 40.55 -7.85 11.90
N GLU A 106 40.99 -6.75 12.51
CA GLU A 106 40.51 -6.30 13.83
C GLU A 106 39.39 -5.28 13.58
N PRO A 107 38.12 -5.69 13.70
CA PRO A 107 37.00 -4.84 13.32
C PRO A 107 36.64 -3.83 14.42
N GLU A 108 36.29 -2.63 13.98
CA GLU A 108 35.40 -1.72 14.68
C GLU A 108 34.06 -1.79 13.98
N TYR A 109 32.97 -1.89 14.72
CA TYR A 109 31.63 -2.01 14.14
C TYR A 109 30.82 -0.75 14.33
N VAL A 110 29.87 -0.51 13.42
CA VAL A 110 28.77 0.43 13.60
C VAL A 110 27.48 -0.38 13.72
N VAL A 111 26.76 -0.16 14.80
CA VAL A 111 25.43 -0.75 15.05
C VAL A 111 24.36 0.27 14.75
N GLU A 112 23.41 -0.07 13.91
CA GLU A 112 22.33 0.80 13.43
C GLU A 112 20.97 0.13 13.61
N ILE A 113 19.89 0.95 13.69
CA ILE A 113 18.51 0.44 13.62
C ILE A 113 18.26 -0.10 12.21
N LYS A 114 17.70 -1.30 12.13
CA LYS A 114 17.17 -1.87 10.88
C LYS A 114 15.73 -1.40 10.69
N ILE A 115 15.58 -0.38 9.87
CA ILE A 115 14.28 0.24 9.59
C ILE A 115 13.48 -0.68 8.67
N ASP A 116 12.20 -0.86 8.97
CA ASP A 116 11.30 -1.66 8.15
C ASP A 116 10.58 -0.78 7.12
N GLY A 117 10.95 -0.94 5.85
CA GLY A 117 10.47 -0.09 4.77
C GLY A 117 10.81 -0.63 3.38
N LEU A 118 11.02 0.28 2.44
CA LEU A 118 11.41 -0.02 1.07
C LEU A 118 12.74 0.66 0.72
N SER A 119 13.73 -0.13 0.36
CA SER A 119 15.05 0.40 -0.01
C SER A 119 15.00 1.22 -1.30
N CYS A 120 15.60 2.40 -1.26
CA CYS A 120 15.64 3.35 -2.35
C CYS A 120 17.05 3.94 -2.51
N SER A 121 17.52 4.04 -3.76
CA SER A 121 18.71 4.82 -4.12
C SER A 121 18.29 6.23 -4.51
N LEU A 122 19.04 7.23 -4.01
CA LEU A 122 18.88 8.65 -4.37
C LEU A 122 20.18 9.15 -4.95
N GLU A 123 20.11 9.74 -6.16
CA GLU A 123 21.26 10.29 -6.85
C GLU A 123 21.15 11.82 -6.95
N TYR A 124 22.20 12.49 -6.48
CA TYR A 124 22.33 13.94 -6.51
C TYR A 124 23.51 14.32 -7.40
N GLU A 125 23.28 15.25 -8.32
CA GLU A 125 24.33 15.90 -9.12
C GLU A 125 24.40 17.38 -8.74
N ASN A 126 25.58 17.84 -8.37
CA ASN A 126 25.80 19.23 -7.91
C ASN A 126 24.77 19.65 -6.83
N GLY A 127 24.40 18.72 -5.97
CA GLY A 127 23.43 18.91 -4.90
C GLY A 127 21.96 18.84 -5.30
N VAL A 128 21.62 18.63 -6.57
CA VAL A 128 20.23 18.50 -7.03
C VAL A 128 19.85 17.03 -7.17
N LEU A 129 18.69 16.63 -6.62
CA LEU A 129 18.16 15.28 -6.77
C LEU A 129 17.75 15.05 -8.25
N VAL A 130 18.54 14.24 -8.96
CA VAL A 130 18.31 13.94 -10.37
C VAL A 130 17.57 12.64 -10.59
N ARG A 131 17.84 11.61 -9.78
CA ARG A 131 17.21 10.30 -9.91
C ARG A 131 16.96 9.64 -8.57
N ALA A 132 15.88 8.86 -8.51
CA ALA A 132 15.60 7.94 -7.40
C ALA A 132 15.07 6.61 -7.97
N SER A 133 15.52 5.49 -7.42
CA SER A 133 15.15 4.17 -7.90
C SER A 133 14.95 3.17 -6.75
N THR A 134 14.01 2.23 -6.93
CA THR A 134 13.82 1.12 -6.01
C THR A 134 14.92 0.09 -6.17
N ARG A 135 15.07 -0.81 -5.18
CA ARG A 135 16.07 -1.88 -5.24
C ARG A 135 15.85 -2.83 -6.43
N GLY A 136 14.60 -3.19 -6.73
CA GLY A 136 14.28 -4.22 -7.71
C GLY A 136 14.92 -5.58 -7.35
N ASP A 137 15.56 -6.21 -8.34
CA ASP A 137 16.32 -7.46 -8.18
C ASP A 137 17.77 -7.25 -7.65
N GLY A 138 18.08 -6.02 -7.27
CA GLY A 138 19.41 -5.60 -6.82
C GLY A 138 20.34 -5.13 -7.95
N VAL A 139 20.04 -5.41 -9.20
CA VAL A 139 20.78 -4.96 -10.40
C VAL A 139 19.95 -3.94 -11.18
N VAL A 140 18.66 -4.22 -11.33
CA VAL A 140 17.71 -3.35 -12.03
C VAL A 140 16.55 -3.02 -11.10
N GLY A 141 16.34 -1.73 -10.87
CA GLY A 141 15.22 -1.17 -10.13
C GLY A 141 14.24 -0.41 -11.01
N GLU A 142 13.30 0.27 -10.38
CA GLU A 142 12.28 1.09 -11.01
C GLU A 142 12.54 2.57 -10.75
N ASP A 143 12.37 3.43 -11.75
CA ASP A 143 12.48 4.88 -11.61
C ASP A 143 11.27 5.43 -10.85
N VAL A 144 11.51 5.87 -9.63
CA VAL A 144 10.50 6.48 -8.73
C VAL A 144 10.80 7.95 -8.45
N THR A 145 11.60 8.60 -9.32
CA THR A 145 12.08 9.98 -9.12
C THR A 145 10.95 10.97 -8.87
N ALA A 146 9.87 10.91 -9.65
CA ALA A 146 8.73 11.81 -9.48
C ALA A 146 8.04 11.60 -8.11
N ASN A 147 7.90 10.36 -7.69
CA ASN A 147 7.28 9.97 -6.42
C ASN A 147 8.14 10.42 -5.24
N VAL A 148 9.44 10.15 -5.28
CA VAL A 148 10.41 10.60 -4.26
C VAL A 148 10.44 12.12 -4.15
N LYS A 149 10.41 12.84 -5.27
CA LYS A 149 10.33 14.32 -5.28
C LYS A 149 9.04 14.85 -4.63
N ALA A 150 7.97 14.08 -4.58
CA ALA A 150 6.73 14.44 -3.89
C ALA A 150 6.81 14.27 -2.36
N ILE A 151 7.72 13.45 -1.85
CA ILE A 151 7.92 13.23 -0.40
C ILE A 151 8.55 14.48 0.21
N LYS A 152 7.86 15.11 1.16
CA LYS A 152 8.27 16.40 1.74
C LYS A 152 9.57 16.33 2.52
N ARG A 153 9.83 15.23 3.22
CA ARG A 153 11.01 15.02 4.08
C ARG A 153 12.29 14.71 3.31
N ILE A 154 12.23 14.42 2.00
CA ILE A 154 13.42 14.18 1.18
C ILE A 154 13.90 15.51 0.57
N PRO A 155 15.13 15.95 0.89
CA PRO A 155 15.69 17.16 0.30
C PRO A 155 15.83 17.03 -1.22
N LYS A 156 15.30 17.99 -1.98
CA LYS A 156 15.47 18.07 -3.44
C LYS A 156 16.78 18.71 -3.82
N THR A 157 17.34 19.49 -2.90
CA THR A 157 18.64 20.18 -3.06
C THR A 157 19.42 20.06 -1.76
N LEU A 158 20.71 19.78 -1.89
CA LEU A 158 21.67 19.72 -0.78
C LEU A 158 22.59 20.92 -0.83
N LYS A 159 22.97 21.47 0.32
CA LYS A 159 23.96 22.54 0.42
C LYS A 159 25.36 21.94 0.56
N ASN A 160 26.35 22.55 -0.06
CA ASN A 160 27.76 22.10 -0.01
C ASN A 160 27.94 20.63 -0.43
N ALA A 161 27.09 20.16 -1.33
CA ALA A 161 27.15 18.81 -1.85
C ALA A 161 28.37 18.59 -2.75
N PRO A 162 28.89 17.36 -2.86
CA PRO A 162 29.91 16.99 -3.81
C PRO A 162 29.34 17.01 -5.24
N GLU A 163 30.23 16.91 -6.25
CA GLU A 163 29.82 16.86 -7.65
C GLU A 163 28.78 15.78 -7.93
N TYR A 164 28.99 14.59 -7.36
CA TYR A 164 28.06 13.47 -7.44
C TYR A 164 27.94 12.76 -6.09
N LEU A 165 26.72 12.43 -5.71
CA LEU A 165 26.42 11.67 -4.50
C LEU A 165 25.28 10.68 -4.79
N GLU A 166 25.57 9.39 -4.64
CA GLU A 166 24.55 8.34 -4.55
C GLU A 166 24.44 7.86 -3.10
N VAL A 167 23.24 7.91 -2.55
CA VAL A 167 22.95 7.40 -1.20
C VAL A 167 21.87 6.34 -1.25
N ARG A 168 21.89 5.45 -0.27
CA ARG A 168 20.82 4.49 -0.04
C ARG A 168 20.13 4.79 1.26
N GLY A 169 18.81 4.69 1.21
CA GLY A 169 17.96 4.85 2.37
C GLY A 169 16.78 3.89 2.34
N GLU A 170 16.10 3.80 3.46
CA GLU A 170 14.86 3.08 3.61
C GLU A 170 13.71 4.07 3.66
N VAL A 171 12.80 3.99 2.67
CA VAL A 171 11.55 4.75 2.66
C VAL A 171 10.56 4.00 3.54
N TYR A 172 10.00 4.69 4.51
CA TYR A 172 9.09 4.11 5.50
C TYR A 172 7.85 4.98 5.70
N MET A 173 6.84 4.42 6.32
CA MET A 173 5.63 5.14 6.73
C MET A 173 5.59 5.26 8.25
N PRO A 174 5.57 6.48 8.82
CA PRO A 174 5.38 6.68 10.25
C PRO A 174 4.04 6.10 10.74
N HIS A 175 3.98 5.72 12.03
CA HIS A 175 2.81 5.07 12.62
C HIS A 175 1.54 5.91 12.51
N ASP A 176 1.63 7.22 12.74
CA ASP A 176 0.51 8.16 12.62
C ASP A 176 -0.03 8.23 11.17
N ALA A 177 0.88 8.29 10.19
CA ALA A 177 0.53 8.28 8.77
C ALA A 177 -0.14 6.95 8.36
N PHE A 178 0.35 5.83 8.88
CA PHE A 178 -0.22 4.51 8.63
C PHE A 178 -1.63 4.37 9.21
N GLN A 179 -1.84 4.77 10.47
CA GLN A 179 -3.15 4.74 11.10
C GLN A 179 -4.17 5.59 10.35
N HIS A 180 -3.75 6.77 9.90
CA HIS A 180 -4.61 7.65 9.10
C HIS A 180 -4.98 7.02 7.76
N LEU A 181 -4.00 6.41 7.08
CA LEU A 181 -4.21 5.71 5.82
C LEU A 181 -5.15 4.51 5.96
N CYS A 182 -4.99 3.69 6.99
CA CYS A 182 -5.89 2.55 7.25
C CYS A 182 -7.31 3.03 7.51
N ALA A 183 -7.49 4.09 8.30
CA ALA A 183 -8.81 4.68 8.54
C ALA A 183 -9.46 5.20 7.23
N GLU A 184 -8.69 5.84 6.35
CA GLU A 184 -9.17 6.25 5.02
C GLU A 184 -9.59 5.03 4.18
N GLN A 185 -8.79 3.97 4.14
CA GLN A 185 -9.10 2.76 3.39
C GLN A 185 -10.35 2.04 3.91
N GLU A 186 -10.51 1.95 5.23
CA GLU A 186 -11.73 1.40 5.84
C GLU A 186 -12.98 2.21 5.47
N LEU A 187 -12.88 3.54 5.48
CA LEU A 187 -13.96 4.43 5.07
C LEU A 187 -14.32 4.23 3.59
N GLN A 188 -13.33 3.98 2.75
CA GLN A 188 -13.51 3.70 1.31
C GLN A 188 -13.97 2.26 1.03
N GLY A 189 -14.03 1.40 2.06
CA GLY A 189 -14.36 -0.02 1.90
C GLY A 189 -13.26 -0.82 1.18
N ALA A 190 -12.06 -0.27 1.10
CA ALA A 190 -10.88 -0.96 0.62
C ALA A 190 -10.24 -1.78 1.76
N ALA A 191 -9.60 -2.89 1.42
CA ALA A 191 -8.83 -3.63 2.41
C ALA A 191 -7.64 -2.78 2.87
N PRO A 192 -7.44 -2.59 4.19
CA PRO A 192 -6.31 -1.84 4.70
C PRO A 192 -5.00 -2.59 4.43
N PHE A 193 -3.90 -1.85 4.32
CA PHE A 193 -2.58 -2.44 4.27
C PHE A 193 -2.30 -3.24 5.55
N LYS A 194 -1.61 -4.36 5.42
CA LYS A 194 -1.29 -5.24 6.56
C LYS A 194 -0.30 -4.60 7.55
N ASN A 195 0.65 -3.81 7.05
CA ASN A 195 1.66 -3.14 7.87
C ASN A 195 2.19 -1.87 7.20
N PRO A 196 2.93 -1.00 7.93
CA PRO A 196 3.51 0.23 7.41
C PRO A 196 4.48 0.03 6.25
N ARG A 197 5.24 -1.06 6.23
CA ARG A 197 6.16 -1.38 5.14
C ARG A 197 5.42 -1.59 3.81
N ASN A 198 4.35 -2.41 3.81
CA ASN A 198 3.53 -2.63 2.61
C ASN A 198 2.84 -1.35 2.19
N ALA A 199 2.38 -0.55 3.15
CA ALA A 199 1.81 0.76 2.89
C ALA A 199 2.84 1.72 2.27
N ALA A 200 4.09 1.73 2.75
CA ALA A 200 5.17 2.53 2.17
C ALA A 200 5.50 2.07 0.74
N ALA A 201 5.65 0.76 0.51
CA ALA A 201 5.95 0.19 -0.80
C ALA A 201 4.83 0.48 -1.81
N GLY A 202 3.57 0.23 -1.46
CA GLY A 202 2.41 0.53 -2.30
C GLY A 202 2.23 2.03 -2.56
N SER A 203 2.56 2.88 -1.58
CA SER A 203 2.48 4.35 -1.73
C SER A 203 3.61 4.92 -2.57
N LEU A 204 4.83 4.37 -2.48
CA LEU A 204 5.96 4.82 -3.29
C LEU A 204 5.78 4.46 -4.78
N ARG A 205 5.11 3.35 -5.07
CA ARG A 205 4.88 2.84 -6.44
C ARG A 205 3.54 3.29 -7.04
N GLN A 206 2.97 4.42 -6.60
CA GLN A 206 1.79 5.02 -7.20
C GLN A 206 2.11 5.65 -8.56
N LYS A 207 1.20 5.51 -9.54
CA LYS A 207 1.36 6.15 -10.87
C LYS A 207 1.29 7.67 -10.78
N ASP A 208 0.43 8.20 -9.90
CA ASP A 208 0.34 9.63 -9.60
C ASP A 208 1.19 9.95 -8.38
N SER A 209 2.24 10.75 -8.58
CA SER A 209 3.13 11.18 -7.51
C SER A 209 2.46 12.07 -6.46
N LYS A 210 1.31 12.69 -6.76
CA LYS A 210 0.52 13.46 -5.78
C LYS A 210 -0.01 12.56 -4.67
N ILE A 211 -0.43 11.34 -5.03
CA ILE A 211 -0.87 10.33 -4.05
C ILE A 211 0.29 9.97 -3.12
N THR A 212 1.49 9.71 -3.67
CA THR A 212 2.69 9.50 -2.85
C THR A 212 2.95 10.66 -1.91
N GLY A 213 2.82 11.90 -2.40
CA GLY A 213 3.02 13.12 -1.61
C GLY A 213 2.03 13.32 -0.45
N SER A 214 0.80 12.78 -0.56
CA SER A 214 -0.23 12.86 0.50
C SER A 214 -0.10 11.77 1.57
N ARG A 215 0.66 10.68 1.31
CA ARG A 215 0.74 9.49 2.17
C ARG A 215 1.66 9.63 3.39
N GLY A 216 2.30 10.77 3.59
CA GLY A 216 3.12 11.03 4.78
C GLY A 216 4.44 10.25 4.86
N LEU A 217 4.94 9.71 3.74
CA LEU A 217 6.19 8.93 3.69
C LEU A 217 7.40 9.74 4.17
N SER A 218 8.37 9.01 4.73
CA SER A 218 9.68 9.53 5.14
C SER A 218 10.81 8.61 4.67
N ILE A 219 12.07 8.99 4.90
CA ILE A 219 13.25 8.18 4.59
C ILE A 219 14.28 8.33 5.69
N PHE A 220 15.04 7.26 5.95
CA PHE A 220 16.33 7.35 6.61
C PHE A 220 17.42 6.83 5.69
N VAL A 221 18.44 7.67 5.48
CA VAL A 221 19.61 7.30 4.68
C VAL A 221 20.59 6.54 5.57
N PHE A 222 21.04 5.38 5.11
CA PHE A 222 21.90 4.48 5.87
C PHE A 222 23.22 4.15 5.16
N ASN A 223 23.46 4.65 3.96
CA ASN A 223 24.72 4.39 3.23
C ASN A 223 25.03 5.48 2.20
N ALA A 224 26.28 5.97 2.18
CA ALA A 224 26.85 6.68 1.06
C ALA A 224 27.41 5.64 0.06
N GLN A 225 26.79 5.51 -1.10
CA GLN A 225 27.14 4.47 -2.06
C GLN A 225 28.25 4.90 -3.02
N GLN A 226 28.15 6.12 -3.54
CA GLN A 226 29.17 6.75 -4.35
C GLN A 226 29.27 8.24 -3.99
N VAL A 227 30.50 8.72 -3.85
CA VAL A 227 30.80 10.13 -3.59
C VAL A 227 31.95 10.55 -4.51
N ARG A 228 31.75 11.61 -5.32
CA ARG A 228 32.84 12.22 -6.11
C ARG A 228 33.20 13.57 -5.50
N GLY A 229 34.49 13.81 -5.32
CA GLY A 229 34.99 15.07 -4.75
C GLY A 229 35.17 15.08 -3.23
N LYS A 230 34.96 13.93 -2.57
CA LYS A 230 35.28 13.74 -1.15
C LYS A 230 35.66 12.27 -0.89
N GLU A 231 36.77 12.08 -0.18
CA GLU A 231 37.14 10.77 0.36
C GLU A 231 36.50 10.56 1.73
N LEU A 232 35.96 9.37 1.93
CA LEU A 232 35.40 8.91 3.18
C LEU A 232 36.08 7.59 3.53
N THR A 233 36.53 7.43 4.76
CA THR A 233 37.33 6.30 5.21
C THR A 233 36.54 5.31 6.05
N SER A 234 35.43 5.76 6.64
CA SER A 234 34.63 4.94 7.51
C SER A 234 33.12 5.19 7.33
N HIS A 235 32.34 4.23 7.79
CA HIS A 235 30.89 4.29 7.72
C HIS A 235 30.31 5.41 8.61
N ALA A 236 30.77 5.50 9.85
CA ALA A 236 30.31 6.55 10.77
C ALA A 236 30.63 7.96 10.22
N GLU A 237 31.86 8.17 9.68
CA GLU A 237 32.21 9.41 8.99
C GLU A 237 31.26 9.71 7.83
N SER A 238 30.88 8.67 7.06
CA SER A 238 29.96 8.85 5.94
C SER A 238 28.55 9.27 6.40
N LEU A 239 28.04 8.70 7.50
CA LEU A 239 26.74 9.09 8.07
C LEU A 239 26.77 10.52 8.61
N ASP A 240 27.83 10.92 9.33
CA ASP A 240 28.02 12.29 9.81
C ASP A 240 28.09 13.29 8.64
N TYR A 241 28.81 12.92 7.58
CA TYR A 241 28.86 13.73 6.36
C TYR A 241 27.48 13.90 5.71
N LEU A 242 26.73 12.81 5.51
CA LEU A 242 25.35 12.86 4.96
C LEU A 242 24.43 13.74 5.82
N LYS A 243 24.53 13.63 7.14
CA LYS A 243 23.79 14.47 8.09
C LYS A 243 24.15 15.95 7.93
N SER A 244 25.44 16.27 7.72
CA SER A 244 25.92 17.64 7.49
C SER A 244 25.38 18.26 6.19
N LEU A 245 25.03 17.43 5.19
CA LEU A 245 24.40 17.85 3.94
C LEU A 245 22.88 18.06 4.10
N GLY A 246 22.29 17.74 5.25
CA GLY A 246 20.86 17.86 5.54
C GLY A 246 20.05 16.64 5.14
N LEU A 247 20.68 15.50 4.86
CA LEU A 247 19.97 14.24 4.63
C LEU A 247 19.49 13.65 5.96
N PRO A 248 18.27 13.08 6.03
CA PRO A 248 17.78 12.39 7.21
C PRO A 248 18.50 11.04 7.35
N VAL A 249 19.45 10.96 8.27
CA VAL A 249 20.21 9.75 8.60
C VAL A 249 19.51 9.02 9.74
N SER A 250 19.75 7.70 9.88
CA SER A 250 19.26 6.89 10.99
C SER A 250 19.41 7.65 12.33
N PRO A 251 18.39 7.70 13.19
CA PRO A 251 18.43 8.48 14.43
C PRO A 251 19.43 7.92 15.44
N ARG A 252 19.81 6.65 15.30
CA ARG A 252 20.74 5.97 16.18
C ARG A 252 21.72 5.11 15.39
N TYR A 253 23.01 5.41 15.53
CA TYR A 253 24.14 4.58 15.12
C TYR A 253 25.27 4.76 16.11
N HIS A 254 25.84 3.64 16.59
CA HIS A 254 26.89 3.65 17.57
C HIS A 254 28.11 2.87 17.06
N ILE A 255 29.31 3.44 17.30
CA ILE A 255 30.57 2.76 17.06
C ILE A 255 30.87 1.90 18.29
N VAL A 256 31.21 0.64 18.05
CA VAL A 256 31.59 -0.34 19.08
C VAL A 256 32.83 -1.09 18.66
N HIS A 257 33.63 -1.56 19.62
CA HIS A 257 34.98 -2.10 19.36
C HIS A 257 35.03 -3.63 19.35
N ASP A 258 33.99 -4.28 19.84
CA ASP A 258 33.86 -5.73 19.80
C ASP A 258 32.42 -6.19 19.61
N ILE A 259 32.22 -7.51 19.44
CA ILE A 259 30.91 -8.08 19.16
C ILE A 259 29.99 -8.10 20.39
N GLU A 260 30.55 -8.17 21.61
CA GLU A 260 29.74 -8.16 22.83
C GLU A 260 29.18 -6.76 23.10
N ASP A 261 29.95 -5.71 22.84
CA ASP A 261 29.46 -4.34 22.85
C ASP A 261 28.36 -4.13 21.77
N ALA A 262 28.53 -4.75 20.60
CA ALA A 262 27.50 -4.71 19.56
C ALA A 262 26.21 -5.42 20.00
N ILE A 263 26.31 -6.56 20.68
CA ILE A 263 25.17 -7.29 21.25
C ILE A 263 24.48 -6.43 22.32
N ALA A 264 25.23 -5.79 23.22
CA ALA A 264 24.67 -4.90 24.25
C ALA A 264 23.91 -3.71 23.62
N GLU A 265 24.46 -3.11 22.55
CA GLU A 265 23.76 -2.05 21.80
C GLU A 265 22.49 -2.55 21.12
N ILE A 266 22.51 -3.74 20.54
CA ILE A 266 21.33 -4.40 19.96
C ILE A 266 20.23 -4.59 21.02
N GLU A 267 20.59 -5.05 22.22
CA GLU A 267 19.64 -5.19 23.33
C GLU A 267 19.01 -3.84 23.72
N GLN A 268 19.82 -2.78 23.80
CA GLN A 268 19.32 -1.43 24.08
C GLN A 268 18.38 -0.92 22.97
N ILE A 269 18.70 -1.16 21.70
CA ILE A 269 17.82 -0.83 20.58
C ILE A 269 16.48 -1.57 20.73
N GLY A 270 16.51 -2.88 21.03
CA GLY A 270 15.32 -3.69 21.24
C GLY A 270 14.43 -3.20 22.38
N GLN A 271 15.04 -2.82 23.52
CA GLN A 271 14.30 -2.28 24.69
C GLN A 271 13.61 -0.94 24.38
N ASN A 272 14.18 -0.12 23.50
CA ASN A 272 13.67 1.21 23.18
C ASN A 272 12.80 1.23 21.91
N ARG A 273 12.56 0.09 21.26
CA ARG A 273 11.81 0.04 19.99
C ARG A 273 10.41 0.62 20.08
N ALA A 274 9.73 0.43 21.21
CA ALA A 274 8.38 0.93 21.42
C ALA A 274 8.25 2.46 21.47
N ALA A 275 9.36 3.19 21.65
CA ALA A 275 9.38 4.65 21.65
C ALA A 275 9.59 5.26 20.25
N LEU A 276 9.80 4.44 19.24
CA LEU A 276 9.97 4.88 17.86
C LEU A 276 8.60 5.17 17.22
N ASP A 277 8.57 6.13 16.32
CA ASP A 277 7.40 6.47 15.49
C ASP A 277 7.35 5.72 14.16
N PHE A 278 8.20 4.70 13.99
CA PHE A 278 8.32 3.85 12.82
C PHE A 278 8.68 2.41 13.19
N ASP A 279 8.38 1.48 12.30
CA ASP A 279 8.70 0.07 12.49
C ASP A 279 10.18 -0.24 12.24
N MET A 280 10.69 -1.17 13.04
CA MET A 280 12.00 -1.77 12.87
C MET A 280 11.92 -3.29 13.06
N ASP A 281 12.61 -4.03 12.21
CA ASP A 281 12.64 -5.50 12.28
C ASP A 281 13.96 -6.04 12.85
N GLY A 282 14.86 -5.16 13.31
CA GLY A 282 16.15 -5.59 13.82
C GLY A 282 17.16 -4.47 14.04
N ALA A 283 18.41 -4.88 14.05
CA ALA A 283 19.57 -4.01 14.03
C ALA A 283 20.57 -4.48 12.97
N VAL A 284 21.40 -3.60 12.45
CA VAL A 284 22.44 -3.93 11.47
C VAL A 284 23.80 -3.65 12.07
N ILE A 285 24.69 -4.65 12.04
CA ILE A 285 26.11 -4.49 12.39
C ILE A 285 26.88 -4.38 11.08
N LYS A 286 27.73 -3.36 10.98
CA LYS A 286 28.60 -3.12 9.82
C LYS A 286 30.02 -2.90 10.26
N VAL A 287 31.00 -3.49 9.59
CA VAL A 287 32.42 -3.15 9.77
C VAL A 287 32.60 -1.67 9.41
N ASN A 288 33.16 -0.87 10.30
CA ASN A 288 33.23 0.59 10.14
C ASN A 288 34.18 1.03 9.03
N ASN A 289 35.40 0.47 8.96
CA ASN A 289 36.45 0.86 8.02
C ASN A 289 36.19 0.36 6.59
N PHE A 290 36.17 1.25 5.60
CA PHE A 290 35.88 0.91 4.21
C PHE A 290 36.96 0.04 3.54
N ALA A 291 38.25 0.25 3.83
CA ALA A 291 39.30 -0.59 3.30
C ALA A 291 39.18 -2.06 3.82
N GLN A 292 38.75 -2.24 5.07
CA GLN A 292 38.45 -3.57 5.59
C GLN A 292 37.24 -4.22 4.91
N ARG A 293 36.21 -3.44 4.52
CA ARG A 293 35.07 -3.95 3.75
C ARG A 293 35.50 -4.48 2.38
N GLU A 294 36.41 -3.79 1.70
CA GLU A 294 36.94 -4.21 0.41
C GLU A 294 37.67 -5.55 0.52
N LEU A 295 38.45 -5.78 1.59
CA LEU A 295 39.13 -7.04 1.86
C LEU A 295 38.14 -8.20 2.10
N LEU A 296 37.04 -7.94 2.82
CA LEU A 296 36.00 -8.94 3.12
C LEU A 296 35.16 -9.27 1.87
N GLY A 297 34.92 -8.28 1.02
CA GLY A 297 34.12 -8.41 -0.20
C GLY A 297 32.67 -8.80 0.05
N SER A 298 32.05 -9.33 -1.00
CA SER A 298 30.63 -9.73 -1.00
C SER A 298 30.44 -11.12 -1.61
N THR A 299 29.32 -11.74 -1.31
CA THR A 299 28.78 -12.91 -2.02
C THR A 299 27.89 -12.44 -3.17
N ASN A 300 27.27 -13.37 -3.87
CA ASN A 300 26.30 -13.02 -4.92
C ASN A 300 25.06 -12.27 -4.38
N LYS A 301 24.72 -12.42 -3.09
CA LYS A 301 23.49 -11.93 -2.50
C LYS A 301 23.71 -10.88 -1.42
N PHE A 302 24.76 -10.99 -0.60
CA PHE A 302 25.00 -10.15 0.56
C PHE A 302 26.48 -9.88 0.81
N PRO A 303 26.83 -8.73 1.44
CA PRO A 303 28.18 -8.39 1.83
C PRO A 303 28.65 -9.27 2.99
N ARG A 304 29.96 -9.50 3.07
CA ARG A 304 30.58 -10.25 4.19
C ARG A 304 30.95 -9.35 5.36
N TRP A 305 30.86 -8.04 5.18
CA TRP A 305 31.18 -7.01 6.17
C TRP A 305 29.98 -6.46 6.93
N ALA A 306 28.78 -7.01 6.68
CA ALA A 306 27.56 -6.60 7.38
C ALA A 306 26.65 -7.80 7.67
N ILE A 307 25.91 -7.70 8.78
CA ILE A 307 24.92 -8.68 9.20
C ILE A 307 23.72 -7.96 9.83
N ALA A 308 22.53 -8.48 9.61
CA ALA A 308 21.29 -7.98 10.23
C ALA A 308 20.86 -8.94 11.33
N PHE A 309 20.73 -8.44 12.55
CA PHE A 309 20.10 -9.17 13.65
C PHE A 309 18.61 -8.90 13.65
N LYS A 310 17.79 -9.94 13.62
CA LYS A 310 16.34 -9.84 13.69
C LYS A 310 15.84 -10.26 15.06
N TYR A 311 15.00 -9.40 15.66
CA TYR A 311 14.35 -9.73 16.93
C TYR A 311 13.29 -10.81 16.72
N PRO A 312 13.14 -11.75 17.65
CA PRO A 312 11.98 -12.63 17.64
C PRO A 312 10.70 -11.81 17.85
N PRO A 313 9.58 -12.18 17.21
CA PRO A 313 8.30 -11.53 17.47
C PRO A 313 7.92 -11.71 18.94
N GLU A 314 7.45 -10.64 19.57
CA GLU A 314 6.97 -10.70 20.94
C GLU A 314 5.62 -11.40 20.96
N VAL A 315 5.53 -12.53 21.66
CA VAL A 315 4.30 -13.30 21.87
C VAL A 315 3.97 -13.29 23.36
N LYS A 316 2.71 -13.01 23.70
CA LYS A 316 2.20 -13.06 25.07
C LYS A 316 0.99 -13.96 25.16
N GLU A 317 0.84 -14.58 26.33
CA GLU A 317 -0.38 -15.34 26.67
C GLU A 317 -1.35 -14.46 27.45
N THR A 318 -2.63 -14.62 27.14
CA THR A 318 -3.72 -13.92 27.82
C THR A 318 -5.00 -14.76 27.76
N THR A 319 -6.01 -14.40 28.57
CA THR A 319 -7.27 -15.15 28.62
C THR A 319 -8.32 -14.51 27.71
N LEU A 320 -8.89 -15.27 26.79
CA LEU A 320 -10.00 -14.87 25.94
C LEU A 320 -11.28 -14.70 26.77
N ARG A 321 -11.80 -13.49 26.87
CA ARG A 321 -12.99 -13.16 27.68
C ARG A 321 -14.28 -13.19 26.88
N SER A 322 -14.25 -12.70 25.66
CA SER A 322 -15.40 -12.69 24.76
C SER A 322 -14.94 -12.53 23.31
N ILE A 323 -15.86 -12.80 22.38
CA ILE A 323 -15.71 -12.45 20.97
C ILE A 323 -16.86 -11.50 20.63
N GLU A 324 -16.52 -10.27 20.27
CA GLU A 324 -17.47 -9.27 19.80
C GLU A 324 -17.58 -9.33 18.28
N VAL A 325 -18.80 -9.26 17.76
CA VAL A 325 -19.05 -9.31 16.32
C VAL A 325 -19.58 -7.98 15.85
N GLY A 326 -18.75 -7.27 15.08
CA GLY A 326 -19.11 -6.02 14.41
C GLY A 326 -19.78 -6.27 13.07
N VAL A 327 -20.57 -5.29 12.59
CA VAL A 327 -21.21 -5.32 11.27
C VAL A 327 -20.61 -4.22 10.40
N GLY A 328 -19.95 -4.60 9.32
CA GLY A 328 -19.36 -3.69 8.35
C GLY A 328 -20.39 -3.03 7.43
N ARG A 329 -19.96 -2.05 6.62
CA ARG A 329 -20.80 -1.33 5.66
C ARG A 329 -21.53 -2.24 4.67
N THR A 330 -20.87 -3.28 4.22
CA THR A 330 -21.43 -4.27 3.29
C THR A 330 -22.15 -5.43 3.99
N GLY A 331 -22.42 -5.30 5.28
CA GLY A 331 -23.07 -6.32 6.09
C GLY A 331 -22.15 -7.43 6.63
N VAL A 332 -20.85 -7.43 6.30
CA VAL A 332 -19.90 -8.44 6.81
C VAL A 332 -19.86 -8.43 8.32
N LEU A 333 -20.00 -9.60 8.92
CA LEU A 333 -19.83 -9.83 10.34
C LEU A 333 -18.35 -10.08 10.63
N THR A 334 -17.70 -9.15 11.34
CA THR A 334 -16.28 -9.22 11.65
C THR A 334 -16.08 -9.53 13.13
N PRO A 335 -15.55 -10.72 13.47
CA PRO A 335 -15.28 -11.09 14.86
C PRO A 335 -14.00 -10.45 15.38
N THR A 336 -14.04 -10.02 16.64
CA THR A 336 -12.91 -9.43 17.37
C THR A 336 -12.78 -10.12 18.73
N ALA A 337 -11.61 -10.71 19.01
CA ALA A 337 -11.31 -11.26 20.33
C ALA A 337 -11.14 -10.12 21.34
N CYS A 338 -11.80 -10.26 22.51
CA CYS A 338 -11.61 -9.41 23.67
C CYS A 338 -11.01 -10.27 24.79
N PHE A 339 -9.86 -9.83 25.33
CA PHE A 339 -9.06 -10.60 26.28
C PHE A 339 -8.53 -9.72 27.41
N ASP A 340 -7.99 -10.35 28.45
CA ASP A 340 -7.36 -9.61 29.55
C ASP A 340 -6.25 -8.72 29.01
N PRO A 341 -6.19 -7.43 29.43
CA PRO A 341 -5.18 -6.52 28.95
C PRO A 341 -3.76 -7.07 29.15
N VAL A 342 -2.96 -7.07 28.09
CA VAL A 342 -1.57 -7.52 28.10
C VAL A 342 -0.69 -6.48 27.47
N PHE A 343 0.48 -6.24 28.08
CA PHE A 343 1.48 -5.33 27.53
C PHE A 343 2.28 -6.06 26.43
N LEU A 344 2.22 -5.53 25.21
CA LEU A 344 2.77 -6.17 24.02
C LEU A 344 3.33 -5.10 23.08
N ALA A 345 4.61 -5.22 22.73
CA ALA A 345 5.33 -4.30 21.84
C ALA A 345 5.01 -2.82 22.16
N GLY A 346 5.27 -2.42 23.42
CA GLY A 346 5.21 -1.02 23.87
C GLY A 346 3.81 -0.46 24.19
N THR A 347 2.73 -1.19 23.95
CA THR A 347 1.36 -0.75 24.29
C THR A 347 0.56 -1.84 24.99
N THR A 348 -0.47 -1.44 25.75
CA THR A 348 -1.42 -2.38 26.32
C THR A 348 -2.52 -2.68 25.31
N VAL A 349 -2.68 -3.95 24.96
CA VAL A 349 -3.72 -4.44 24.04
C VAL A 349 -4.70 -5.34 24.80
N SER A 350 -5.97 -5.28 24.42
CA SER A 350 -7.05 -6.10 24.99
C SER A 350 -8.01 -6.60 23.91
N ARG A 351 -7.73 -6.31 22.65
CA ARG A 351 -8.55 -6.69 21.51
C ARG A 351 -7.65 -7.10 20.35
N ALA A 352 -8.07 -8.11 19.59
CA ALA A 352 -7.37 -8.56 18.38
C ALA A 352 -8.37 -9.03 17.32
N THR A 353 -8.00 -8.87 16.04
CA THR A 353 -8.86 -9.38 14.96
C THR A 353 -8.87 -10.90 14.92
N LEU A 354 -10.03 -11.45 14.53
CA LEU A 354 -10.22 -12.89 14.26
C LEU A 354 -10.61 -13.13 12.80
N HIS A 355 -10.51 -12.10 11.96
CA HIS A 355 -10.73 -12.14 10.51
C HIS A 355 -12.14 -12.64 10.10
N ASN A 356 -12.43 -13.95 10.25
CA ASN A 356 -13.69 -14.58 9.86
C ASN A 356 -13.98 -15.85 10.69
N GLU A 357 -15.10 -16.50 10.39
CA GLU A 357 -15.53 -17.74 11.06
C GLU A 357 -14.54 -18.89 10.86
N ASP A 358 -14.00 -19.06 9.66
CA ASP A 358 -13.08 -20.15 9.34
C ASP A 358 -11.81 -20.07 10.17
N PHE A 359 -11.30 -18.85 10.41
CA PHE A 359 -10.14 -18.63 11.26
C PHE A 359 -10.42 -19.01 12.72
N ILE A 360 -11.61 -18.65 13.26
CA ILE A 360 -12.03 -19.05 14.60
C ILE A 360 -12.11 -20.58 14.72
N ARG A 361 -12.68 -21.23 13.70
CA ARG A 361 -12.81 -22.67 13.64
C ARG A 361 -11.46 -23.38 13.54
N GLN A 362 -10.55 -22.83 12.73
CA GLN A 362 -9.19 -23.35 12.58
C GLN A 362 -8.39 -23.30 13.89
N LEU A 363 -8.55 -22.24 14.67
CA LEU A 363 -7.92 -22.10 15.98
C LEU A 363 -8.64 -22.91 17.08
N GLY A 364 -9.88 -23.36 16.84
CA GLY A 364 -10.69 -24.07 17.83
C GLY A 364 -11.01 -23.25 19.06
N LEU A 365 -11.18 -21.93 18.92
CA LEU A 365 -11.31 -20.97 20.02
C LEU A 365 -12.54 -21.25 20.89
N CYS A 366 -12.32 -21.30 22.21
CA CYS A 366 -13.35 -21.33 23.23
C CYS A 366 -13.24 -20.11 24.14
N ILE A 367 -14.37 -19.62 24.65
CA ILE A 367 -14.34 -18.54 25.65
C ILE A 367 -13.73 -19.07 26.93
N GLY A 368 -12.77 -18.34 27.50
CA GLY A 368 -11.96 -18.75 28.65
C GLY A 368 -10.60 -19.33 28.31
N ASP A 369 -10.34 -19.63 27.03
CA ASP A 369 -9.07 -20.16 26.59
C ASP A 369 -7.89 -19.24 26.93
N THR A 370 -6.72 -19.86 27.20
CA THR A 370 -5.45 -19.13 27.19
C THR A 370 -4.97 -19.06 25.74
N ILE A 371 -4.98 -17.88 25.20
CA ILE A 371 -4.59 -17.59 23.81
C ILE A 371 -3.23 -16.94 23.73
N GLN A 372 -2.53 -17.17 22.65
CA GLN A 372 -1.32 -16.43 22.30
C GLN A 372 -1.67 -15.26 21.38
N VAL A 373 -1.16 -14.08 21.74
CA VAL A 373 -1.33 -12.85 20.98
C VAL A 373 0.01 -12.26 20.63
N ARG A 374 0.11 -11.72 19.42
CA ARG A 374 1.24 -10.92 18.95
C ARG A 374 0.71 -9.69 18.23
N LYS A 375 1.60 -8.79 17.85
CA LYS A 375 1.27 -7.73 16.89
C LYS A 375 1.88 -8.08 15.53
N ALA A 376 1.05 -8.18 14.51
CA ALA A 376 1.50 -8.25 13.13
C ALA A 376 2.14 -6.90 12.76
N GLY A 377 3.39 -6.95 12.26
CA GLY A 377 4.17 -5.75 11.95
C GLY A 377 4.32 -4.79 13.15
N ASP A 378 4.41 -5.31 14.37
CA ASP A 378 4.48 -4.58 15.63
C ASP A 378 3.31 -3.60 15.93
N ILE A 379 2.25 -3.60 15.12
CA ILE A 379 1.12 -2.66 15.23
C ILE A 379 -0.22 -3.34 15.49
N ILE A 380 -0.64 -4.28 14.64
CA ILE A 380 -2.00 -4.85 14.66
C ILE A 380 -2.04 -6.10 15.53
N PRO A 381 -2.77 -6.08 16.67
CA PRO A 381 -2.91 -7.27 17.50
C PRO A 381 -3.66 -8.38 16.77
N GLU A 382 -3.13 -9.59 16.83
CA GLU A 382 -3.76 -10.81 16.30
C GLU A 382 -3.63 -11.98 17.26
N VAL A 383 -4.58 -12.90 17.20
CA VAL A 383 -4.53 -14.18 17.92
C VAL A 383 -3.85 -15.19 17.00
N ILE A 384 -2.79 -15.85 17.50
CA ILE A 384 -2.00 -16.80 16.70
C ILE A 384 -2.19 -18.26 17.11
N GLY A 385 -2.80 -18.50 18.26
CA GLY A 385 -3.02 -19.87 18.73
C GLY A 385 -3.67 -19.94 20.09
N VAL A 386 -3.98 -21.16 20.50
CA VAL A 386 -4.46 -21.51 21.82
C VAL A 386 -3.40 -22.38 22.51
N THR A 387 -2.97 -22.00 23.71
CA THR A 387 -2.03 -22.80 24.50
C THR A 387 -2.73 -23.71 25.51
N ARG A 388 -3.92 -23.32 25.95
CA ARG A 388 -4.73 -24.12 26.88
C ARG A 388 -6.20 -23.80 26.68
N HIS A 389 -6.99 -24.84 26.42
CA HIS A 389 -8.45 -24.75 26.43
C HIS A 389 -9.01 -24.68 27.83
N GLU A 390 -10.07 -23.90 28.03
CA GLU A 390 -10.87 -23.93 29.25
C GLU A 390 -11.58 -25.29 29.34
N PRO A 391 -11.51 -25.96 30.50
CA PRO A 391 -12.20 -27.24 30.68
C PRO A 391 -13.69 -27.14 30.37
N ASP A 392 -14.22 -28.13 29.64
CA ASP A 392 -15.64 -28.28 29.27
C ASP A 392 -16.20 -27.11 28.38
N ALA A 393 -15.37 -26.17 27.94
CA ALA A 393 -15.78 -25.10 27.03
C ALA A 393 -16.11 -25.66 25.63
N GLN A 394 -17.11 -25.06 25.00
CA GLN A 394 -17.47 -25.41 23.63
C GLN A 394 -16.81 -24.43 22.64
N PRO A 395 -16.41 -24.91 21.46
CA PRO A 395 -15.90 -24.04 20.41
C PRO A 395 -16.88 -22.90 20.09
N TYR A 396 -16.36 -21.69 20.01
CA TYR A 396 -17.17 -20.51 19.69
C TYR A 396 -17.82 -20.65 18.32
N GLN A 397 -19.09 -20.30 18.25
CA GLN A 397 -19.84 -20.25 16.99
C GLN A 397 -20.24 -18.82 16.68
N MET A 398 -20.13 -18.42 15.43
CA MET A 398 -20.61 -17.12 14.98
C MET A 398 -22.14 -17.03 15.13
N PRO A 399 -22.66 -15.82 15.38
CA PRO A 399 -24.11 -15.65 15.57
C PRO A 399 -24.87 -15.96 14.27
N GLU A 400 -25.96 -16.72 14.38
CA GLU A 400 -26.89 -16.99 13.26
C GLU A 400 -27.70 -15.75 12.84
N PHE A 401 -27.76 -14.74 13.71
CA PHE A 401 -28.49 -13.50 13.48
C PHE A 401 -27.56 -12.30 13.62
N CYS A 402 -27.83 -11.27 12.84
CA CYS A 402 -27.12 -10.01 12.91
C CYS A 402 -27.21 -9.38 14.31
N PRO A 403 -26.11 -9.07 14.98
CA PRO A 403 -26.13 -8.50 16.34
C PRO A 403 -26.74 -7.09 16.39
N SER A 404 -26.85 -6.41 15.26
CA SER A 404 -27.40 -5.05 15.19
C SER A 404 -28.90 -4.99 14.89
N CYS A 405 -29.41 -5.86 13.99
CA CYS A 405 -30.81 -5.76 13.55
C CYS A 405 -31.61 -7.07 13.74
N GLY A 406 -31.02 -8.16 14.20
CA GLY A 406 -31.69 -9.43 14.40
C GLY A 406 -32.08 -10.18 13.12
N ALA A 407 -31.75 -9.70 11.95
CA ALA A 407 -31.98 -10.42 10.69
C ALA A 407 -31.03 -11.63 10.57
N PRO A 408 -31.39 -12.69 9.81
CA PRO A 408 -30.50 -13.82 9.58
C PRO A 408 -29.16 -13.39 8.99
N ALA A 409 -28.10 -13.99 9.49
CA ALA A 409 -26.76 -13.87 8.91
C ALA A 409 -26.51 -15.06 7.97
N VAL A 410 -26.02 -14.80 6.76
CA VAL A 410 -25.88 -15.81 5.72
C VAL A 410 -24.50 -15.76 5.05
N HIS A 411 -24.03 -16.90 4.55
CA HIS A 411 -22.93 -16.95 3.61
C HIS A 411 -23.47 -16.75 2.19
N LEU A 412 -22.87 -15.83 1.44
CA LEU A 412 -23.14 -15.73 0.01
C LEU A 412 -22.31 -16.78 -0.75
N GLU A 413 -22.78 -17.19 -1.92
CA GLU A 413 -22.05 -18.14 -2.77
C GLU A 413 -20.63 -17.59 -3.04
N ASP A 414 -19.63 -18.46 -2.89
CA ASP A 414 -18.20 -18.17 -3.07
C ASP A 414 -17.56 -17.18 -2.05
N GLU A 415 -18.22 -16.88 -0.93
CA GLU A 415 -17.64 -16.00 0.12
C GLU A 415 -17.47 -16.71 1.47
N ALA A 416 -16.26 -16.61 2.04
CA ALA A 416 -15.99 -17.05 3.42
C ALA A 416 -16.61 -16.13 4.48
N ALA A 417 -17.14 -14.97 4.11
CA ALA A 417 -17.66 -13.98 5.03
C ALA A 417 -19.13 -14.19 5.34
N LEU A 418 -19.47 -14.28 6.63
CA LEU A 418 -20.86 -14.26 7.12
C LEU A 418 -21.40 -12.82 7.04
N ARG A 419 -22.66 -12.63 6.56
CA ARG A 419 -23.23 -11.31 6.29
C ARG A 419 -24.66 -11.14 6.81
N CYS A 420 -24.95 -9.94 7.26
CA CYS A 420 -26.30 -9.42 7.39
C CYS A 420 -26.77 -8.91 6.02
N VAL A 421 -27.86 -9.47 5.51
CA VAL A 421 -28.45 -9.10 4.22
C VAL A 421 -29.59 -8.06 4.34
N ASN A 422 -29.91 -7.64 5.55
CA ASN A 422 -30.96 -6.64 5.79
C ASN A 422 -30.48 -5.24 5.34
N PRO A 423 -31.07 -4.62 4.31
CA PRO A 423 -30.69 -3.28 3.85
C PRO A 423 -31.00 -2.17 4.86
N GLU A 424 -31.93 -2.42 5.79
CA GLU A 424 -32.32 -1.47 6.86
C GLU A 424 -31.53 -1.69 8.16
N CYS A 425 -30.42 -2.44 8.11
CA CYS A 425 -29.59 -2.69 9.29
C CYS A 425 -28.98 -1.38 9.81
N PRO A 426 -29.23 -0.98 11.09
CA PRO A 426 -28.73 0.30 11.63
C PRO A 426 -27.21 0.41 11.57
N ALA A 427 -26.47 -0.68 11.77
CA ALA A 427 -25.01 -0.68 11.68
C ALA A 427 -24.54 -0.43 10.24
N GLN A 428 -25.23 -0.96 9.24
CA GLN A 428 -24.94 -0.69 7.83
C GLN A 428 -25.32 0.76 7.48
N ALA A 429 -26.48 1.25 7.93
CA ALA A 429 -26.93 2.61 7.72
C ALA A 429 -25.90 3.62 8.26
N LEU A 430 -25.45 3.46 9.49
CA LEU A 430 -24.40 4.31 10.08
C LEU A 430 -23.12 4.34 9.23
N ARG A 431 -22.63 3.17 8.82
CA ARG A 431 -21.43 3.07 7.99
C ARG A 431 -21.62 3.69 6.59
N ASN A 432 -22.80 3.53 6.01
CA ASN A 432 -23.14 4.13 4.72
C ASN A 432 -23.21 5.66 4.83
N ILE A 433 -23.76 6.22 5.91
CA ILE A 433 -23.80 7.67 6.16
C ILE A 433 -22.39 8.23 6.32
N ILE A 434 -21.51 7.56 7.09
CA ILE A 434 -20.10 7.96 7.25
C ILE A 434 -19.38 7.95 5.92
N HIS A 435 -19.57 6.90 5.11
CA HIS A 435 -18.97 6.80 3.78
C HIS A 435 -19.50 7.90 2.84
N PHE A 436 -20.82 8.11 2.82
CA PHE A 436 -21.45 9.14 1.99
C PHE A 436 -20.89 10.54 2.29
N ALA A 437 -20.66 10.85 3.57
CA ALA A 437 -20.15 12.14 4.00
C ALA A 437 -18.62 12.28 3.85
N SER A 438 -17.89 11.20 3.55
CA SER A 438 -16.42 11.22 3.50
C SER A 438 -15.89 12.18 2.43
N ARG A 439 -14.60 12.58 2.60
CA ARG A 439 -13.90 13.56 1.74
C ARG A 439 -13.88 13.15 0.26
N ASP A 440 -13.71 11.88 -0.01
CA ASP A 440 -13.63 11.37 -1.40
C ASP A 440 -15.02 11.18 -2.03
N ALA A 441 -16.08 11.14 -1.20
CA ALA A 441 -17.48 11.08 -1.59
C ALA A 441 -18.12 12.49 -1.63
N MET A 442 -19.12 12.75 -0.81
CA MET A 442 -19.85 14.03 -0.83
C MET A 442 -19.16 15.15 -0.01
N ASP A 443 -18.02 14.87 0.64
CA ASP A 443 -17.15 15.82 1.35
C ASP A 443 -17.93 16.75 2.31
N ILE A 444 -18.72 16.16 3.20
CA ILE A 444 -19.51 16.90 4.18
C ILE A 444 -18.65 17.15 5.43
N ASP A 445 -17.94 18.27 5.44
CA ASP A 445 -17.07 18.64 6.57
C ASP A 445 -17.87 18.81 7.87
N GLY A 446 -17.31 18.29 8.96
CA GLY A 446 -17.97 18.29 10.28
C GLY A 446 -18.86 17.06 10.54
N LEU A 447 -19.17 16.22 9.54
CA LEU A 447 -19.92 14.97 9.72
C LEU A 447 -18.96 13.78 9.91
N GLY A 448 -18.19 13.80 10.98
CA GLY A 448 -17.34 12.67 11.36
C GLY A 448 -18.11 11.54 12.05
N THR A 449 -17.42 10.41 12.33
CA THR A 449 -18.02 9.20 12.93
C THR A 449 -18.85 9.51 14.19
N MET A 450 -18.35 10.34 15.12
CA MET A 450 -19.06 10.67 16.35
C MET A 450 -20.38 11.42 16.10
N VAL A 451 -20.41 12.30 15.11
CA VAL A 451 -21.63 13.08 14.77
C VAL A 451 -22.63 12.17 14.07
N ALA A 452 -22.19 11.38 13.10
CA ALA A 452 -23.03 10.40 12.42
C ALA A 452 -23.66 9.39 13.40
N THR A 453 -22.87 8.88 14.36
CA THR A 453 -23.37 7.97 15.41
C THR A 453 -24.49 8.65 16.23
N GLN A 454 -24.29 9.88 16.69
CA GLN A 454 -25.33 10.58 17.47
C GLN A 454 -26.60 10.85 16.64
N LEU A 455 -26.47 11.16 15.34
CA LEU A 455 -27.62 11.37 14.46
C LEU A 455 -28.43 10.09 14.28
N VAL A 456 -27.75 8.96 14.08
CA VAL A 456 -28.40 7.64 13.94
C VAL A 456 -29.02 7.18 15.26
N ASP A 457 -28.28 7.26 16.37
CA ASP A 457 -28.77 6.84 17.69
C ASP A 457 -29.97 7.63 18.18
N LYS A 458 -30.06 8.91 17.81
CA LYS A 458 -31.23 9.76 18.11
C LYS A 458 -32.38 9.61 17.10
N GLY A 459 -32.22 8.75 16.09
CA GLY A 459 -33.22 8.53 15.03
C GLY A 459 -33.47 9.77 14.16
N LEU A 460 -32.49 10.69 14.07
CA LEU A 460 -32.58 11.87 13.22
C LEU A 460 -32.21 11.58 11.77
N VAL A 461 -31.37 10.54 11.54
CA VAL A 461 -30.90 10.13 10.23
C VAL A 461 -30.92 8.61 10.13
N HIS A 462 -31.59 8.07 9.13
CA HIS A 462 -31.67 6.64 8.80
C HIS A 462 -31.01 6.32 7.45
N SER A 463 -30.93 7.32 6.57
CA SER A 463 -30.33 7.23 5.24
C SER A 463 -29.54 8.50 4.90
N ALA A 464 -28.71 8.45 3.87
CA ALA A 464 -27.97 9.62 3.40
C ALA A 464 -28.87 10.77 2.94
N ALA A 465 -30.11 10.49 2.49
CA ALA A 465 -31.07 11.51 2.08
C ALA A 465 -31.53 12.37 3.27
N ASP A 466 -31.67 11.76 4.47
CA ASP A 466 -32.12 12.48 5.68
C ASP A 466 -31.13 13.58 6.11
N LEU A 467 -29.88 13.51 5.68
CA LEU A 467 -28.88 14.55 5.94
C LEU A 467 -29.31 15.91 5.39
N TYR A 468 -30.01 15.92 4.27
CA TYR A 468 -30.46 17.14 3.58
C TYR A 468 -31.74 17.74 4.17
N ASP A 469 -32.40 17.01 5.09
CA ASP A 469 -33.59 17.44 5.81
C ASP A 469 -33.26 17.93 7.24
N LEU A 470 -31.99 17.90 7.65
CA LEU A 470 -31.55 18.28 9.00
C LEU A 470 -31.77 19.77 9.26
N THR A 471 -32.29 20.08 10.46
CA THR A 471 -32.50 21.47 10.92
C THR A 471 -31.47 21.85 12.00
N ILE A 472 -31.31 23.16 12.21
CA ILE A 472 -30.42 23.68 13.25
C ILE A 472 -30.85 23.21 14.64
N GLU A 473 -32.17 23.17 14.90
CA GLU A 473 -32.76 22.77 16.18
C GLU A 473 -32.39 21.32 16.49
N GLN A 474 -32.46 20.44 15.49
CA GLN A 474 -32.05 19.04 15.63
C GLN A 474 -30.55 18.90 15.93
N LEU A 475 -29.69 19.64 15.21
CA LEU A 475 -28.25 19.62 15.42
C LEU A 475 -27.83 20.15 16.79
N LEU A 476 -28.55 21.14 17.34
CA LEU A 476 -28.29 21.66 18.69
C LEU A 476 -28.62 20.66 19.81
N THR A 477 -29.32 19.55 19.50
CA THR A 477 -29.54 18.46 20.46
C THR A 477 -28.35 17.54 20.60
N LEU A 478 -27.35 17.63 19.68
CA LEU A 478 -26.17 16.78 19.70
C LEU A 478 -25.18 17.24 20.78
N GLU A 479 -24.48 16.28 21.37
CA GLU A 479 -23.44 16.60 22.35
C GLU A 479 -22.30 17.41 21.72
N LYS A 480 -21.84 18.43 22.44
CA LYS A 480 -20.75 19.33 22.01
C LYS A 480 -21.08 20.20 20.79
N PHE A 481 -22.33 20.19 20.26
CA PHE A 481 -22.76 21.10 19.20
C PHE A 481 -23.25 22.43 19.79
N LYS A 482 -22.82 23.51 19.12
CA LYS A 482 -23.30 24.88 19.36
C LYS A 482 -23.67 25.49 18.02
N GLU A 483 -24.31 26.67 18.04
CA GLU A 483 -24.77 27.35 16.81
C GLU A 483 -23.72 27.41 15.69
N LYS A 484 -22.45 27.70 16.02
CA LYS A 484 -21.39 27.79 15.02
C LYS A 484 -21.13 26.42 14.35
N SER A 485 -21.02 25.33 15.12
CA SER A 485 -20.78 23.98 14.56
C SER A 485 -22.01 23.48 13.80
N ALA A 486 -23.22 23.76 14.27
CA ALA A 486 -24.45 23.40 13.57
C ALA A 486 -24.58 24.14 12.23
N ASN A 487 -24.33 25.44 12.19
CA ASN A 487 -24.36 26.22 10.95
C ASN A 487 -23.27 25.78 9.97
N ASN A 488 -22.06 25.49 10.43
CA ASN A 488 -20.97 24.98 9.56
C ASN A 488 -21.35 23.64 8.92
N LEU A 489 -21.94 22.74 9.70
CA LEU A 489 -22.37 21.44 9.17
C LEU A 489 -23.50 21.60 8.14
N LEU A 490 -24.51 22.43 8.40
CA LEU A 490 -25.58 22.71 7.44
C LEU A 490 -25.05 23.34 6.16
N GLN A 491 -24.07 24.25 6.25
CA GLN A 491 -23.42 24.84 5.08
C GLN A 491 -22.63 23.77 4.27
N ALA A 492 -21.94 22.85 4.94
CA ALA A 492 -21.24 21.76 4.28
C ALA A 492 -22.22 20.81 3.56
N ILE A 493 -23.33 20.46 4.20
CA ILE A 493 -24.41 19.67 3.59
C ILE A 493 -24.97 20.38 2.35
N GLU A 494 -25.26 21.67 2.44
CA GLU A 494 -25.79 22.43 1.31
C GLU A 494 -24.78 22.55 0.17
N ALA A 495 -23.50 22.78 0.49
CA ALA A 495 -22.42 22.82 -0.50
C ALA A 495 -22.24 21.48 -1.23
N SER A 496 -22.43 20.36 -0.53
CA SER A 496 -22.27 19.01 -1.10
C SER A 496 -23.24 18.73 -2.25
N LYS A 497 -24.40 19.39 -2.30
CA LYS A 497 -25.37 19.27 -3.41
C LYS A 497 -24.78 19.63 -4.77
N GLN A 498 -23.72 20.44 -4.79
CA GLN A 498 -23.05 20.86 -6.02
C GLN A 498 -21.92 19.93 -6.48
N ASN A 499 -21.61 18.90 -5.73
CA ASN A 499 -20.60 17.94 -6.11
C ASN A 499 -20.92 17.27 -7.45
N ASN A 500 -19.88 16.79 -8.14
CA ASN A 500 -20.04 16.18 -9.44
C ASN A 500 -20.58 14.75 -9.31
N LEU A 501 -21.15 14.21 -10.39
CA LEU A 501 -21.81 12.90 -10.41
C LEU A 501 -20.91 11.74 -9.95
N ASP A 502 -19.60 11.76 -10.27
CA ASP A 502 -18.63 10.75 -9.83
C ASP A 502 -18.57 10.64 -8.31
N LYS A 503 -18.64 11.79 -7.61
CA LYS A 503 -18.67 11.84 -6.16
C LYS A 503 -19.93 11.21 -5.59
N LEU A 504 -21.08 11.47 -6.19
CA LEU A 504 -22.34 10.87 -5.78
C LEU A 504 -22.36 9.35 -6.05
N VAL A 505 -21.89 8.89 -7.22
CA VAL A 505 -21.81 7.46 -7.54
C VAL A 505 -20.88 6.74 -6.56
N PHE A 506 -19.74 7.33 -6.22
CA PHE A 506 -18.86 6.79 -5.20
C PHE A 506 -19.51 6.80 -3.81
N ALA A 507 -20.24 7.87 -3.47
CA ALA A 507 -20.92 8.02 -2.18
C ALA A 507 -22.01 6.96 -1.91
N PHE A 508 -22.62 6.40 -2.96
CA PHE A 508 -23.54 5.27 -2.81
C PHE A 508 -22.89 4.02 -2.26
N GLY A 509 -21.55 3.91 -2.37
CA GLY A 509 -20.80 2.80 -1.84
C GLY A 509 -21.14 1.47 -2.50
N ILE A 510 -21.42 1.48 -3.80
CA ILE A 510 -21.70 0.29 -4.61
C ILE A 510 -20.52 -0.68 -4.49
N ARG A 511 -20.82 -1.95 -4.25
CA ARG A 511 -19.78 -2.97 -4.10
C ARG A 511 -18.89 -3.03 -5.34
N ASN A 512 -17.60 -3.23 -5.15
CA ASN A 512 -16.58 -3.28 -6.22
C ASN A 512 -16.42 -1.99 -7.04
N ILE A 513 -17.12 -0.90 -6.71
CA ILE A 513 -17.04 0.40 -7.37
C ILE A 513 -16.30 1.38 -6.45
N GLY A 514 -15.02 1.60 -6.72
CA GLY A 514 -14.21 2.63 -6.07
C GLY A 514 -14.31 3.99 -6.79
N ASP A 515 -13.56 4.98 -6.32
CA ASP A 515 -13.52 6.34 -6.86
C ASP A 515 -13.30 6.40 -8.38
N LYS A 516 -12.32 5.63 -8.89
CA LYS A 516 -12.00 5.58 -10.33
C LYS A 516 -13.11 4.95 -11.16
N ALA A 517 -13.70 3.88 -10.67
CA ALA A 517 -14.80 3.22 -11.36
C ALA A 517 -16.05 4.12 -11.36
N ALA A 518 -16.34 4.80 -10.26
CA ALA A 518 -17.41 5.79 -10.17
C ALA A 518 -17.22 6.94 -11.17
N ALA A 519 -15.97 7.43 -11.31
CA ALA A 519 -15.63 8.46 -12.27
C ALA A 519 -15.83 7.97 -13.72
N LEU A 520 -15.42 6.75 -14.06
CA LEU A 520 -15.62 6.16 -15.39
C LEU A 520 -17.11 5.97 -15.71
N LEU A 521 -17.92 5.52 -14.75
CA LEU A 521 -19.38 5.43 -14.91
C LEU A 521 -20.01 6.79 -15.17
N ALA A 522 -19.67 7.78 -14.33
CA ALA A 522 -20.20 9.13 -14.45
C ALA A 522 -19.81 9.80 -15.78
N GLU A 523 -18.58 9.61 -16.22
CA GLU A 523 -18.05 10.14 -17.48
C GLU A 523 -18.70 9.47 -18.70
N HIS A 524 -18.90 8.13 -18.64
CA HIS A 524 -19.46 7.37 -19.76
C HIS A 524 -20.95 7.64 -19.96
N PHE A 525 -21.73 7.62 -18.87
CA PHE A 525 -23.19 7.74 -18.94
C PHE A 525 -23.70 9.18 -18.75
N CYS A 526 -22.87 10.10 -18.30
CA CYS A 526 -23.13 11.53 -18.12
C CYS A 526 -24.29 11.89 -17.16
N SER A 527 -25.14 10.96 -16.76
CA SER A 527 -26.24 11.17 -15.81
C SER A 527 -26.49 9.95 -14.94
N LEU A 528 -26.97 10.17 -13.72
CA LEU A 528 -27.34 9.07 -12.82
C LEU A 528 -28.49 8.23 -13.41
N GLN A 529 -29.43 8.87 -14.12
CA GLN A 529 -30.53 8.15 -14.77
C GLN A 529 -30.02 7.15 -15.82
N ALA A 530 -29.07 7.57 -16.66
CA ALA A 530 -28.48 6.69 -17.66
C ALA A 530 -27.69 5.51 -17.02
N ILE A 531 -27.00 5.75 -15.89
CA ILE A 531 -26.34 4.67 -15.13
C ILE A 531 -27.37 3.67 -14.59
N ARG A 532 -28.50 4.13 -14.09
CA ARG A 532 -29.57 3.28 -13.55
C ARG A 532 -30.26 2.41 -14.63
N GLU A 533 -30.36 2.93 -15.83
CA GLU A 533 -31.02 2.26 -16.98
C GLU A 533 -30.06 1.38 -17.79
N ALA A 534 -28.74 1.46 -17.51
CA ALA A 534 -27.74 0.71 -18.24
C ALA A 534 -27.81 -0.78 -17.92
N THR A 535 -27.62 -1.62 -18.96
CA THR A 535 -27.51 -3.08 -18.81
C THR A 535 -26.09 -3.48 -18.37
N GLU A 536 -25.96 -4.74 -17.89
CA GLU A 536 -24.65 -5.28 -17.53
C GLU A 536 -23.67 -5.30 -18.71
N GLU A 537 -24.17 -5.57 -19.93
CA GLU A 537 -23.36 -5.54 -21.14
C GLU A 537 -22.82 -4.13 -21.42
N GLN A 538 -23.66 -3.12 -21.33
CA GLN A 538 -23.29 -1.73 -21.57
C GLN A 538 -22.26 -1.24 -20.55
N ILE A 539 -22.42 -1.59 -19.27
CA ILE A 539 -21.45 -1.27 -18.22
C ILE A 539 -20.15 -2.05 -18.44
N GLY A 540 -20.23 -3.31 -18.88
CA GLY A 540 -19.08 -4.17 -19.18
C GLY A 540 -18.24 -3.71 -20.37
N GLU A 541 -18.78 -2.88 -21.27
CA GLU A 541 -18.04 -2.26 -22.39
C GLU A 541 -17.06 -1.16 -21.93
N ILE A 542 -17.21 -0.63 -20.71
CA ILE A 542 -16.29 0.38 -20.16
C ILE A 542 -14.93 -0.26 -19.89
N ASP A 543 -13.84 0.32 -20.46
CA ASP A 543 -12.47 -0.19 -20.26
C ASP A 543 -12.12 -0.22 -18.75
N GLY A 544 -11.84 -1.41 -18.24
CA GLY A 544 -11.55 -1.65 -16.82
C GLY A 544 -12.72 -2.20 -16.00
N PHE A 545 -13.92 -2.35 -16.58
CA PHE A 545 -15.03 -3.02 -15.93
C PHE A 545 -15.06 -4.51 -16.28
N GLY A 546 -15.21 -5.36 -15.26
CA GLY A 546 -15.49 -6.79 -15.42
C GLY A 546 -16.95 -7.10 -15.09
N GLY A 547 -17.42 -8.31 -15.44
CA GLY A 547 -18.82 -8.73 -15.21
C GLY A 547 -19.27 -8.55 -13.76
N VAL A 548 -18.41 -8.86 -12.78
CA VAL A 548 -18.70 -8.67 -11.33
C VAL A 548 -18.98 -7.20 -10.97
N MET A 549 -18.27 -6.26 -11.58
CA MET A 549 -18.50 -4.83 -11.35
C MET A 549 -19.81 -4.37 -12.00
N ALA A 550 -20.06 -4.80 -13.23
CA ALA A 550 -21.29 -4.49 -13.96
C ALA A 550 -22.52 -5.02 -13.20
N GLN A 551 -22.51 -6.27 -12.79
CA GLN A 551 -23.53 -6.87 -11.95
C GLN A 551 -23.74 -6.11 -10.64
N SER A 552 -22.67 -5.70 -9.96
CA SER A 552 -22.79 -4.93 -8.70
C SER A 552 -23.53 -3.61 -8.89
N VAL A 553 -23.36 -2.93 -10.02
CA VAL A 553 -24.05 -1.68 -10.33
C VAL A 553 -25.55 -1.93 -10.61
N THR A 554 -25.87 -2.89 -11.47
CA THR A 554 -27.27 -3.20 -11.82
C THR A 554 -28.07 -3.72 -10.62
N GLU A 555 -27.48 -4.62 -9.80
CA GLU A 555 -28.09 -5.11 -8.57
C GLU A 555 -28.31 -3.99 -7.54
N PHE A 556 -27.40 -3.04 -7.44
CA PHE A 556 -27.56 -1.92 -6.51
C PHE A 556 -28.78 -1.06 -6.88
N PHE A 557 -28.91 -0.70 -8.15
CA PHE A 557 -30.02 0.16 -8.61
C PHE A 557 -31.36 -0.60 -8.78
N ALA A 558 -31.35 -1.92 -8.81
CA ALA A 558 -32.58 -2.74 -8.82
C ALA A 558 -33.30 -2.82 -7.47
N LYS A 559 -32.65 -2.39 -6.37
CA LYS A 559 -33.24 -2.43 -5.02
C LYS A 559 -34.25 -1.31 -4.83
N ASP A 560 -35.45 -1.62 -4.29
CA ASP A 560 -36.49 -0.63 -4.02
C ASP A 560 -36.02 0.54 -3.15
N GLY A 561 -35.27 0.26 -2.08
CA GLY A 561 -34.72 1.30 -1.19
C GLY A 561 -33.72 2.24 -1.87
N THR A 562 -33.00 1.78 -2.90
CA THR A 562 -32.10 2.63 -3.70
C THR A 562 -32.89 3.61 -4.55
N THR A 563 -34.03 3.18 -5.11
CA THR A 563 -34.89 4.05 -5.90
C THR A 563 -35.43 5.20 -5.05
N ASP A 564 -35.94 4.91 -3.85
CA ASP A 564 -36.39 5.95 -2.91
C ASP A 564 -35.26 6.92 -2.51
N LEU A 565 -34.07 6.37 -2.18
CA LEU A 565 -32.89 7.17 -1.85
C LEU A 565 -32.53 8.15 -2.98
N VAL A 566 -32.49 7.67 -4.24
CA VAL A 566 -32.16 8.50 -5.40
C VAL A 566 -33.20 9.59 -5.61
N HIS A 567 -34.50 9.28 -5.49
CA HIS A 567 -35.58 10.28 -5.63
C HIS A 567 -35.47 11.36 -4.56
N ARG A 568 -35.28 10.99 -3.30
CA ARG A 568 -35.15 11.93 -2.19
C ARG A 568 -33.91 12.84 -2.33
N LEU A 569 -32.78 12.29 -2.79
CA LEU A 569 -31.58 13.08 -3.08
C LEU A 569 -31.81 14.06 -4.24
N ALA A 570 -32.54 13.65 -5.28
CA ALA A 570 -32.90 14.52 -6.39
C ALA A 570 -33.84 15.65 -5.94
N ASP A 571 -34.87 15.33 -5.14
CA ASP A 571 -35.81 16.32 -4.56
C ASP A 571 -35.09 17.31 -3.63
N ALA A 572 -34.07 16.86 -2.91
CA ALA A 572 -33.19 17.72 -2.09
C ALA A 572 -32.28 18.64 -2.93
N GLY A 573 -32.22 18.44 -4.25
CA GLY A 573 -31.43 19.28 -5.17
C GLY A 573 -29.97 18.83 -5.33
N VAL A 574 -29.64 17.57 -4.99
CA VAL A 574 -28.31 17.00 -5.24
C VAL A 574 -28.09 16.85 -6.74
N ASN A 575 -26.91 17.21 -7.22
CA ASN A 575 -26.56 17.14 -8.63
C ASN A 575 -26.49 15.68 -9.15
N MET A 576 -27.32 15.37 -10.14
CA MET A 576 -27.42 14.07 -10.79
C MET A 576 -26.73 14.00 -12.17
N GLN A 577 -26.00 15.04 -12.54
CA GLN A 577 -25.41 15.20 -13.87
C GLN A 577 -23.88 15.29 -13.77
N TRP A 578 -23.22 14.72 -14.75
CA TRP A 578 -21.78 14.88 -14.92
C TRP A 578 -21.47 16.31 -15.40
N LYS A 579 -20.61 17.00 -14.68
CA LYS A 579 -20.19 18.39 -14.98
C LYS A 579 -18.88 18.45 -15.79
N GLY A 580 -18.37 17.33 -16.27
CA GLY A 580 -17.22 17.27 -17.18
C GLY A 580 -17.65 17.37 -18.64
N GLU A 581 -16.69 17.64 -19.53
CA GLU A 581 -16.95 17.51 -20.96
C GLU A 581 -17.02 16.00 -21.31
N PRO A 582 -18.05 15.50 -21.99
CA PRO A 582 -18.12 14.13 -22.43
C PRO A 582 -16.96 13.83 -23.39
N LYS A 583 -16.40 12.63 -23.30
CA LYS A 583 -15.38 12.19 -24.28
C LYS A 583 -16.01 12.17 -25.68
N GLY A 584 -15.36 12.83 -26.63
CA GLY A 584 -15.70 12.68 -28.03
C GLY A 584 -15.47 11.23 -28.49
N ASP A 585 -16.17 10.78 -29.52
CA ASP A 585 -16.09 9.43 -30.07
C ASP A 585 -15.16 9.32 -31.32
N ARG A 586 -14.59 10.43 -31.78
CA ARG A 586 -13.80 10.50 -33.02
C ARG A 586 -12.60 9.57 -33.07
N LEU A 587 -12.01 9.29 -31.94
CA LEU A 587 -10.92 8.35 -31.77
C LEU A 587 -11.33 7.08 -31.03
N ALA A 588 -12.64 6.83 -30.90
CA ALA A 588 -13.16 5.65 -30.19
C ALA A 588 -12.55 4.35 -30.74
N GLY A 589 -12.06 3.51 -29.83
CA GLY A 589 -11.41 2.23 -30.17
C GLY A 589 -10.01 2.35 -30.79
N LYS A 590 -9.48 3.57 -31.00
CA LYS A 590 -8.15 3.78 -31.61
C LYS A 590 -7.09 4.01 -30.54
N THR A 591 -5.96 3.30 -30.66
CA THR A 591 -4.78 3.54 -29.82
C THR A 591 -3.79 4.41 -30.59
N LEU A 592 -3.38 5.55 -30.01
CA LEU A 592 -2.41 6.47 -30.60
C LEU A 592 -1.16 6.57 -29.72
N VAL A 593 -0.02 6.83 -30.38
CA VAL A 593 1.28 7.05 -29.71
C VAL A 593 1.83 8.40 -30.14
N VAL A 594 2.19 9.24 -29.17
CA VAL A 594 2.85 10.54 -29.43
C VAL A 594 4.37 10.38 -29.29
N THR A 595 5.14 10.91 -30.25
CA THR A 595 6.60 10.83 -30.27
C THR A 595 7.23 12.09 -30.87
N GLY A 596 8.44 12.44 -30.41
CA GLY A 596 9.10 13.67 -30.81
C GLY A 596 8.55 14.91 -30.12
N THR A 597 9.04 16.08 -30.54
CA THR A 597 8.60 17.40 -30.06
C THR A 597 7.57 17.95 -31.06
N LEU A 598 6.35 18.15 -30.61
CA LEU A 598 5.26 18.74 -31.37
C LEU A 598 5.48 20.27 -31.49
N GLU A 599 4.86 20.89 -32.48
CA GLU A 599 5.07 22.33 -32.81
C GLU A 599 4.31 23.24 -31.84
N THR A 600 3.05 22.92 -31.52
CA THR A 600 2.14 23.74 -30.72
C THR A 600 1.70 23.09 -29.40
N LEU A 601 1.71 21.77 -29.34
CA LEU A 601 1.26 21.00 -28.17
C LEU A 601 2.44 20.42 -27.41
N SER A 602 2.37 20.42 -26.09
CA SER A 602 3.17 19.50 -25.29
C SER A 602 2.68 18.06 -25.48
N ARG A 603 3.53 17.10 -25.18
CA ARG A 603 3.17 15.68 -25.27
C ARG A 603 1.96 15.35 -24.40
N SER A 604 1.90 15.90 -23.20
CA SER A 604 0.79 15.70 -22.26
C SER A 604 -0.52 16.28 -22.76
N GLU A 605 -0.49 17.43 -23.44
CA GLU A 605 -1.67 18.03 -24.07
C GLU A 605 -2.17 17.20 -25.26
N ALA A 606 -1.27 16.70 -26.08
CA ALA A 606 -1.65 15.81 -27.18
C ALA A 606 -2.24 14.48 -26.67
N GLU A 607 -1.66 13.87 -25.64
CA GLU A 607 -2.19 12.66 -24.99
C GLU A 607 -3.56 12.94 -24.35
N ALA A 608 -3.75 14.11 -23.71
CA ALA A 608 -5.06 14.53 -23.18
C ALA A 608 -6.12 14.73 -24.27
N LEU A 609 -5.74 15.32 -25.43
CA LEU A 609 -6.63 15.47 -26.58
C LEU A 609 -7.05 14.11 -27.18
N ILE A 610 -6.12 13.13 -27.22
CA ILE A 610 -6.46 11.76 -27.64
C ILE A 610 -7.53 11.18 -26.74
N VAL A 611 -7.35 11.28 -25.43
CA VAL A 611 -8.30 10.76 -24.42
C VAL A 611 -9.63 11.52 -24.48
N LYS A 612 -9.59 12.85 -24.60
CA LYS A 612 -10.78 13.71 -24.73
C LYS A 612 -11.65 13.32 -25.95
N ASN A 613 -11.05 12.80 -27.01
CA ASN A 613 -11.74 12.35 -28.22
C ASN A 613 -12.02 10.82 -28.25
N GLY A 614 -12.01 10.14 -27.08
CA GLY A 614 -12.36 8.72 -26.94
C GLY A 614 -11.26 7.75 -27.37
N GLY A 615 -10.05 8.24 -27.70
CA GLY A 615 -8.91 7.41 -28.06
C GLY A 615 -8.10 6.97 -26.83
N LYS A 616 -7.21 5.99 -27.03
CA LYS A 616 -6.27 5.50 -26.04
C LYS A 616 -4.86 5.99 -26.35
N ALA A 617 -4.28 6.83 -25.47
CA ALA A 617 -2.88 7.20 -25.58
C ALA A 617 -1.98 6.07 -25.06
N SER A 618 -0.92 5.72 -25.78
CA SER A 618 0.02 4.66 -25.41
C SER A 618 1.47 5.14 -25.46
N GLY A 619 2.27 4.68 -24.51
CA GLY A 619 3.72 4.97 -24.44
C GLY A 619 4.56 4.19 -25.45
N SER A 620 4.03 3.13 -26.09
CA SER A 620 4.80 2.24 -26.99
C SER A 620 4.02 1.87 -28.25
N VAL A 621 4.74 1.75 -29.38
CA VAL A 621 4.16 1.33 -30.66
C VAL A 621 4.06 -0.19 -30.72
N SER A 622 2.90 -0.70 -31.14
CA SER A 622 2.62 -2.12 -31.35
C SER A 622 1.72 -2.33 -32.59
N LYS A 623 1.46 -3.57 -32.98
CA LYS A 623 0.52 -3.89 -34.07
C LYS A 623 -0.92 -3.43 -33.80
N LYS A 624 -1.26 -3.14 -32.53
CA LYS A 624 -2.56 -2.60 -32.13
C LYS A 624 -2.61 -1.07 -32.13
N THR A 625 -1.50 -0.38 -32.43
CA THR A 625 -1.44 1.09 -32.54
C THR A 625 -2.10 1.51 -33.87
N ALA A 626 -3.14 2.34 -33.76
CA ALA A 626 -3.87 2.83 -34.94
C ALA A 626 -3.09 3.95 -35.66
N TYR A 627 -2.50 4.88 -34.90
CA TYR A 627 -1.71 6.01 -35.45
C TYR A 627 -0.56 6.36 -34.52
N VAL A 628 0.51 6.92 -35.13
CA VAL A 628 1.60 7.56 -34.42
C VAL A 628 1.62 9.04 -34.77
N VAL A 629 1.45 9.93 -33.79
CA VAL A 629 1.60 11.37 -33.95
C VAL A 629 3.08 11.72 -33.76
N ALA A 630 3.76 12.16 -34.80
CA ALA A 630 5.19 12.40 -34.81
C ALA A 630 5.51 13.88 -34.99
N GLY A 631 6.23 14.46 -34.02
CA GLY A 631 6.83 15.78 -34.12
C GLY A 631 8.31 15.74 -34.51
N ALA A 632 9.00 16.85 -34.40
CA ALA A 632 10.43 16.96 -34.69
C ALA A 632 11.26 16.02 -33.77
N ALA A 633 12.37 15.48 -34.29
CA ALA A 633 13.24 14.54 -33.59
C ALA A 633 12.54 13.26 -33.06
N ALA A 634 11.52 12.77 -33.76
CA ALA A 634 10.85 11.53 -33.42
C ALA A 634 11.84 10.35 -33.56
N GLY A 635 12.24 9.77 -32.44
CA GLY A 635 13.26 8.71 -32.33
C GLY A 635 12.76 7.30 -32.67
N SER A 636 13.22 6.29 -31.91
CA SER A 636 12.97 4.87 -32.12
C SER A 636 11.50 4.46 -32.28
N LYS A 637 10.55 5.21 -31.76
CA LYS A 637 9.11 4.95 -31.93
C LYS A 637 8.63 5.17 -33.35
N LEU A 638 9.17 6.20 -34.06
CA LEU A 638 8.87 6.44 -35.49
C LEU A 638 9.40 5.31 -36.36
N THR A 639 10.65 4.90 -36.16
CA THR A 639 11.25 3.75 -36.85
C THR A 639 10.45 2.48 -36.66
N LYS A 640 9.98 2.25 -35.42
CA LYS A 640 9.16 1.09 -35.08
C LYS A 640 7.77 1.15 -35.72
N ALA A 641 7.15 2.33 -35.82
CA ALA A 641 5.89 2.53 -36.50
C ALA A 641 6.00 2.18 -37.99
N GLN A 642 7.04 2.68 -38.64
CA GLN A 642 7.35 2.39 -40.05
C GLN A 642 7.59 0.89 -40.30
N ALA A 643 8.35 0.23 -39.41
CA ALA A 643 8.61 -1.21 -39.49
C ALA A 643 7.34 -2.07 -39.31
N LEU A 644 6.36 -1.58 -38.54
CA LEU A 644 5.10 -2.27 -38.29
C LEU A 644 3.98 -1.86 -39.25
N GLY A 645 4.23 -0.93 -40.18
CA GLY A 645 3.22 -0.42 -41.10
C GLY A 645 2.13 0.43 -40.42
N VAL A 646 2.42 1.01 -39.24
CA VAL A 646 1.46 1.88 -38.53
C VAL A 646 1.48 3.28 -39.16
N PRO A 647 0.30 3.84 -39.53
CA PRO A 647 0.21 5.19 -40.09
C PRO A 647 0.79 6.24 -39.14
N VAL A 648 1.55 7.17 -39.72
CA VAL A 648 2.16 8.28 -39.00
C VAL A 648 1.46 9.57 -39.39
N LEU A 649 1.03 10.33 -38.38
CA LEU A 649 0.38 11.63 -38.52
C LEU A 649 1.35 12.75 -38.08
N THR A 650 1.32 13.86 -38.73
CA THR A 650 1.85 15.11 -38.22
C THR A 650 0.93 15.70 -37.15
N GLU A 651 1.38 16.66 -36.37
CA GLU A 651 0.54 17.38 -35.42
C GLU A 651 -0.69 18.02 -36.09
N ALA A 652 -0.50 18.64 -37.25
CA ALA A 652 -1.57 19.27 -38.00
C ALA A 652 -2.64 18.26 -38.48
N GLU A 653 -2.20 17.10 -38.98
CA GLU A 653 -3.13 16.01 -39.37
C GLU A 653 -3.88 15.43 -38.18
N PHE A 654 -3.22 15.29 -37.03
CA PHE A 654 -3.86 14.87 -35.81
C PHE A 654 -4.91 15.88 -35.34
N LEU A 655 -4.58 17.17 -35.31
CA LEU A 655 -5.52 18.24 -34.96
C LEU A 655 -6.70 18.31 -35.93
N ALA A 656 -6.46 18.14 -37.23
CA ALA A 656 -7.51 18.08 -38.23
C ALA A 656 -8.45 16.88 -38.04
N MET A 657 -7.89 15.73 -37.61
CA MET A 657 -8.68 14.50 -37.34
C MET A 657 -9.64 14.69 -36.14
N ILE A 658 -9.27 15.51 -35.16
CA ILE A 658 -10.07 15.75 -33.94
C ILE A 658 -10.83 17.09 -33.98
N ALA A 659 -10.64 17.95 -35.01
CA ALA A 659 -11.34 19.21 -35.14
C ALA A 659 -12.84 19.03 -35.36
N GLU A 660 -13.67 19.87 -34.74
CA GLU A 660 -15.12 19.88 -34.96
C GLU A 660 -15.46 20.24 -36.41
N ASP A 661 -16.33 19.46 -37.05
CA ASP A 661 -16.94 19.84 -38.33
C ASP A 661 -17.83 21.07 -38.11
N LYS A 662 -17.34 22.26 -38.43
CA LYS A 662 -18.11 23.52 -38.37
C LYS A 662 -19.21 23.60 -39.43
N SER A 663 -19.66 22.49 -40.00
CA SER A 663 -20.65 22.45 -41.11
C SER A 663 -22.06 21.95 -40.72
N GLN A 664 -22.41 21.98 -39.41
CA GLN A 664 -23.79 21.82 -38.95
C GLN A 664 -24.11 22.85 -37.86
N GLN A 665 -24.31 24.07 -38.23
CA GLN A 665 -25.18 25.06 -37.57
C GLN A 665 -26.14 25.65 -38.57
#